data_29bb10a65ef811136a88f111f4379e2e
#
_entry.id   29bb10a65ef811136a88f111f4379e2e
#
_cell.length_a   1.000
_cell.length_b   1.000
_cell.length_c   1.000
_cell.angle_alpha   90.00
_cell.angle_beta   90.00
_cell.angle_gamma   90.00
#
_symmetry.space_group_name_H-M   'P 1'
#
loop_
_entity.id
_entity.type
_entity.pdbx_description
1 polymer ?
#
loop_
_entity_poly.entity_id
_entity_poly.type
_entity_poly.pdbx_seq_one_letter_code
_entity_poly.pdbx_strand_id
1 'polypeptide(L)'
;MGKTIKAQRNVKRNISLKKVNTTKYQNMSLASGISVIKKAHYLEKQHENEASTQGRAPVLNRLFRDKNLKRLEDISKDEKDYNKFVDTIRKESNELKKNKDYDPSEDYYISVNHTWLEEQTEKLKKDPKYYVQIDDFRITQDKVYDEVLAYTNEYIKKNKGKRKAESIKAVQNCIVKADKKLGLKHAKTIKETIQEYIITDDMYGLLAYTNQDEIFAWQSPIVWSIMPDEKNVKKYISHLSPPQLGLYDYYIYIEDPDDDDDKKKFKDEFKEKYFEFIRNTFKTVLPDEWEKYDPVDIWNVELQLLDAMGCDKIKKEDPDYYNMVTKSELENDYGFDWTQFTQKLGEKVPFPGGAGSAHSKYEKTPEKVIVSSLSALKCTTELLKKNWNTVEWKTWWMFIFYKQLIRFDYEWNDVYYQFYGKFVRGQPVRFPKETYAIFPLSFCYNTFLTEQYVAHHFDPIKTVYVKNMVEDLKEVFIKKIKRNTWLSPSTKKSALNKLEKLKVVVGTPPTLREDPILTYRPTDPWYNMSLLAVWKRSKFIKLEGEDVIDIPEIDWNAFKLVGTQAYMVNAYYMPTKNSIYCPLAYLQKPFIDLDQRGIEYNLAYIGYTMAHELSHSLDDMGSKFDADGNLNNWWTDADRKKFDEKINDVIKQYEEFAARDGIKYDAKIGVGENLADISGLSLVEEYLFYFQLIHHTPPLIKNLSLKAFYVYGAIQSRQKVLPAALQAQLKQNPHPLEKYRCNCPLTRLKLFRELYKVEKGDGMWWHNTDTIW
;
A
#
# COMPACT_ATOMS: atom_id res chain seq x y z
N MET A 1 16.85 53.04 -15.78
CA MET A 1 17.04 51.67 -16.26
C MET A 1 18.38 51.00 -15.90
N GLY A 2 19.38 51.74 -15.40
CA GLY A 2 20.71 51.15 -15.11
C GLY A 2 20.93 50.59 -13.70
N LYS A 3 20.04 50.85 -12.73
CA LYS A 3 20.21 50.35 -11.33
C LYS A 3 19.57 49.00 -11.05
N THR A 4 18.61 48.54 -11.85
CA THR A 4 17.89 47.27 -11.67
C THR A 4 18.69 46.08 -12.16
N ILE A 5 19.61 46.27 -13.11
CA ILE A 5 20.44 45.22 -13.69
C ILE A 5 21.65 44.87 -12.78
N LYS A 6 22.12 45.82 -11.95
CA LYS A 6 23.22 45.51 -11.00
C LYS A 6 22.77 44.71 -9.78
N ALA A 7 21.51 44.84 -9.34
CA ALA A 7 20.98 44.04 -8.23
C ALA A 7 20.81 42.58 -8.60
N GLN A 8 20.48 42.28 -9.87
CA GLN A 8 20.36 40.91 -10.33
C GLN A 8 21.72 40.17 -10.52
N ARG A 9 22.81 40.90 -10.74
CA ARG A 9 24.14 40.30 -10.89
C ARG A 9 24.82 39.90 -9.57
N ASN A 10 24.47 40.54 -8.45
CA ASN A 10 25.07 40.22 -7.14
C ASN A 10 24.39 39.06 -6.41
N VAL A 11 23.17 38.69 -6.80
CA VAL A 11 22.48 37.47 -6.26
C VAL A 11 23.04 36.19 -6.87
N LYS A 12 23.70 36.24 -8.04
CA LYS A 12 24.30 35.09 -8.70
C LYS A 12 25.55 34.48 -8.02
N ARG A 13 26.10 35.14 -6.98
CA ARG A 13 27.39 34.73 -6.42
C ARG A 13 27.36 33.84 -5.15
N ASN A 14 26.22 33.65 -4.52
CA ASN A 14 26.19 32.98 -3.20
C ASN A 14 25.31 31.73 -3.09
N ILE A 15 24.80 31.19 -4.18
CA ILE A 15 24.22 29.83 -4.16
C ILE A 15 25.26 28.88 -4.79
N SER A 16 26.44 28.80 -4.22
CA SER A 16 27.20 27.56 -4.26
C SER A 16 26.37 26.61 -3.39
N LEU A 17 25.76 25.60 -3.99
CA LEU A 17 25.29 24.43 -3.29
C LEU A 17 26.47 23.89 -2.48
N LYS A 18 26.65 24.39 -1.24
CA LYS A 18 27.42 23.70 -0.25
C LYS A 18 26.84 22.28 -0.27
N LYS A 19 27.64 21.28 -0.69
CA LYS A 19 27.34 19.87 -0.42
C LYS A 19 26.83 19.86 0.99
N VAL A 20 25.53 19.63 1.15
CA VAL A 20 24.95 19.44 2.46
C VAL A 20 25.69 18.23 2.99
N ASN A 21 26.53 18.48 3.98
CA ASN A 21 27.43 17.46 4.48
C ASN A 21 26.53 16.49 5.21
N THR A 22 26.14 15.40 4.57
CA THR A 22 25.29 14.33 5.14
C THR A 22 25.82 13.87 6.50
N THR A 23 27.15 13.95 6.68
CA THR A 23 27.84 13.75 7.97
C THR A 23 27.35 14.69 9.09
N LYS A 24 26.85 15.89 8.76
CA LYS A 24 26.35 16.84 9.75
C LYS A 24 25.00 16.39 10.34
N TYR A 25 24.23 15.61 9.58
CA TYR A 25 22.96 15.05 10.01
C TYR A 25 23.14 13.69 10.70
N GLN A 26 24.14 12.92 10.34
CA GLN A 26 24.52 11.65 10.99
C GLN A 26 24.91 11.82 12.46
N ASN A 27 25.41 13.00 12.85
CA ASN A 27 25.72 13.35 14.23
C ASN A 27 24.57 14.01 15.00
N MET A 28 23.33 13.86 14.56
CA MET A 28 22.15 14.26 15.33
C MET A 28 22.03 13.34 16.55
N SER A 29 22.77 13.66 17.63
CA SER A 29 22.75 12.87 18.84
C SER A 29 21.35 12.90 19.45
N LEU A 30 20.83 11.73 19.77
CA LEU A 30 19.61 11.50 20.56
C LEU A 30 19.66 12.14 21.97
N ALA A 31 20.79 12.76 22.34
CA ALA A 31 21.08 13.29 23.66
C ALA A 31 20.39 14.62 24.01
N SER A 32 19.67 15.26 23.07
CA SER A 32 19.12 16.62 23.30
C SER A 32 17.62 16.69 23.62
N GLY A 33 16.96 15.59 23.89
CA GLY A 33 15.52 15.55 24.25
C GLY A 33 14.52 15.97 23.14
N ILE A 34 15.02 16.35 21.97
CA ILE A 34 14.21 16.64 20.78
C ILE A 34 14.26 15.41 19.89
N SER A 35 13.09 14.82 19.52
CA SER A 35 13.06 13.66 18.63
C SER A 35 13.72 13.98 17.29
N VAL A 36 14.35 12.99 16.68
CA VAL A 36 14.97 13.09 15.35
C VAL A 36 13.97 13.61 14.32
N ILE A 37 12.73 13.19 14.42
CA ILE A 37 11.64 13.59 13.55
C ILE A 37 11.33 15.08 13.69
N LYS A 38 11.18 15.60 14.94
CA LYS A 38 10.96 17.05 15.17
C LYS A 38 12.10 17.90 14.61
N LYS A 39 13.33 17.41 14.72
CA LYS A 39 14.51 18.08 14.20
C LYS A 39 14.56 18.05 12.67
N ALA A 40 14.19 16.94 12.03
CA ALA A 40 14.06 16.85 10.58
C ALA A 40 13.05 17.89 10.06
N HIS A 41 11.85 17.96 10.65
CA HIS A 41 10.84 18.94 10.28
C HIS A 41 11.26 20.40 10.56
N TYR A 42 12.03 20.65 11.60
CA TYR A 42 12.58 21.97 11.85
C TYR A 42 13.55 22.39 10.72
N LEU A 43 14.43 21.49 10.30
CA LEU A 43 15.35 21.74 9.18
C LEU A 43 14.63 21.92 7.85
N GLU A 44 13.58 21.15 7.63
CA GLU A 44 12.71 21.27 6.47
C GLU A 44 12.05 22.67 6.43
N LYS A 45 11.42 23.10 7.53
CA LYS A 45 10.83 24.45 7.62
C LYS A 45 11.85 25.57 7.44
N GLN A 46 13.07 25.43 7.96
CA GLN A 46 14.13 26.40 7.69
C GLN A 46 14.43 26.48 6.19
N HIS A 47 14.52 25.35 5.51
CA HIS A 47 14.79 25.30 4.08
C HIS A 47 13.61 25.87 3.26
N GLU A 48 12.37 25.58 3.63
CA GLU A 48 11.16 26.16 3.03
C GLU A 48 11.15 27.70 3.18
N ASN A 49 11.50 28.23 4.36
CA ASN A 49 11.57 29.66 4.62
C ASN A 49 12.68 30.33 3.81
N GLU A 50 13.86 29.73 3.71
CA GLU A 50 14.96 30.23 2.88
C GLU A 50 14.56 30.27 1.39
N ALA A 51 13.80 29.27 0.93
CA ALA A 51 13.28 29.21 -0.42
C ALA A 51 12.16 30.25 -0.67
N SER A 52 11.30 30.53 0.32
CA SER A 52 10.16 31.46 0.22
C SER A 52 10.56 32.92 0.28
N THR A 53 11.65 33.28 0.97
CA THR A 53 12.13 34.67 1.10
C THR A 53 12.65 35.25 -0.22
N GLN A 54 12.84 34.45 -1.25
CA GLN A 54 13.36 34.87 -2.54
C GLN A 54 12.29 35.39 -3.56
N GLY A 55 11.02 35.62 -3.16
CA GLY A 55 9.96 36.30 -3.94
C GLY A 55 8.85 35.38 -4.46
N ARG A 56 7.68 35.97 -4.79
CA ARG A 56 6.36 35.39 -5.04
C ARG A 56 6.17 34.50 -6.32
N ALA A 57 7.20 33.92 -6.92
CA ALA A 57 7.01 32.90 -7.96
C ALA A 57 6.86 31.54 -7.33
N PRO A 58 6.12 30.56 -7.91
CA PRO A 58 6.04 29.20 -7.41
C PRO A 58 7.44 28.67 -7.14
N VAL A 59 7.64 28.09 -5.95
CA VAL A 59 8.98 27.78 -5.41
C VAL A 59 9.73 26.77 -6.28
N LEU A 60 9.03 25.89 -6.98
CA LEU A 60 9.57 24.95 -7.96
C LEU A 60 10.37 25.63 -9.06
N ASN A 61 9.87 26.75 -9.55
CA ASN A 61 10.59 27.53 -10.56
C ASN A 61 12.00 27.94 -10.15
N ARG A 62 12.39 27.84 -8.88
CA ARG A 62 13.70 28.29 -8.40
C ARG A 62 14.68 27.18 -8.11
N LEU A 63 14.26 26.10 -7.45
CA LEU A 63 15.14 24.96 -7.19
C LEU A 63 15.42 24.17 -8.47
N PHE A 64 14.42 24.01 -9.33
CA PHE A 64 14.57 23.40 -10.65
C PHE A 64 15.30 24.30 -11.67
N ARG A 65 15.04 25.60 -11.59
CA ARG A 65 15.46 26.56 -12.61
C ARG A 65 16.96 26.60 -12.85
N ASP A 66 17.77 26.56 -11.82
CA ASP A 66 19.19 26.78 -11.95
C ASP A 66 19.99 25.54 -12.39
N LYS A 67 19.61 24.34 -11.94
CA LYS A 67 20.30 23.11 -12.34
C LYS A 67 19.82 22.56 -13.68
N ASN A 68 18.51 22.55 -13.93
CA ASN A 68 17.94 21.94 -15.13
C ASN A 68 18.01 22.88 -16.35
N LEU A 69 17.85 24.19 -16.17
CA LEU A 69 18.08 25.15 -17.24
C LEU A 69 19.55 25.21 -17.65
N LYS A 70 20.46 25.20 -16.70
CA LYS A 70 21.89 25.18 -16.99
C LYS A 70 22.25 23.92 -17.77
N ARG A 71 21.70 22.76 -17.42
CA ARG A 71 21.93 21.51 -18.15
C ARG A 71 21.34 21.55 -19.56
N LEU A 72 20.11 22.04 -19.74
CA LEU A 72 19.50 22.22 -21.07
C LEU A 72 20.24 23.28 -21.91
N GLU A 73 20.70 24.37 -21.29
CA GLU A 73 21.54 25.38 -21.94
C GLU A 73 22.94 24.87 -22.30
N ASP A 74 23.53 24.05 -21.46
CA ASP A 74 24.85 23.45 -21.68
C ASP A 74 24.78 22.36 -22.77
N ILE A 75 23.76 21.51 -22.75
CA ILE A 75 23.46 20.52 -23.81
C ILE A 75 23.24 21.21 -25.16
N SER A 76 22.65 22.42 -25.19
CA SER A 76 22.40 23.15 -26.44
C SER A 76 23.63 23.81 -27.04
N LYS A 77 24.69 23.98 -26.28
CA LYS A 77 25.91 24.74 -26.68
C LYS A 77 27.05 23.84 -27.07
N ASP A 78 27.05 22.59 -26.67
CA ASP A 78 28.15 21.64 -26.91
C ASP A 78 27.61 20.35 -27.55
N GLU A 79 27.98 20.12 -28.82
CA GLU A 79 27.64 18.90 -29.57
C GLU A 79 28.08 17.62 -28.85
N LYS A 80 29.18 17.67 -28.10
CA LYS A 80 29.69 16.55 -27.33
C LYS A 80 28.82 16.22 -26.14
N ASP A 81 28.32 17.22 -25.40
CA ASP A 81 27.41 17.03 -24.27
C ASP A 81 26.01 16.60 -24.75
N TYR A 82 25.54 17.09 -25.89
CA TYR A 82 24.36 16.63 -26.58
C TYR A 82 24.45 15.15 -26.99
N ASN A 83 25.53 14.74 -27.63
CA ASN A 83 25.77 13.35 -28.03
C ASN A 83 25.88 12.44 -26.81
N LYS A 84 26.54 12.87 -25.74
CA LYS A 84 26.61 12.15 -24.48
C LYS A 84 25.22 11.99 -23.81
N PHE A 85 24.37 13.00 -23.88
CA PHE A 85 22.98 12.92 -23.37
C PHE A 85 22.17 11.92 -24.18
N VAL A 86 22.21 12.00 -25.50
CA VAL A 86 21.57 11.05 -26.42
C VAL A 86 22.11 9.63 -26.22
N ASP A 87 23.40 9.46 -26.08
CA ASP A 87 24.03 8.17 -25.84
C ASP A 87 23.68 7.59 -24.46
N THR A 88 23.54 8.44 -23.45
CA THR A 88 23.06 8.00 -22.14
C THR A 88 21.63 7.48 -22.20
N ILE A 89 20.72 8.23 -22.83
CA ILE A 89 19.33 7.79 -23.03
C ILE A 89 19.27 6.51 -23.86
N ARG A 90 20.00 6.45 -24.97
CA ARG A 90 20.07 5.27 -25.82
C ARG A 90 20.63 4.06 -25.06
N LYS A 91 21.68 4.25 -24.26
CA LYS A 91 22.31 3.20 -23.47
C LYS A 91 21.36 2.68 -22.39
N GLU A 92 20.59 3.56 -21.76
CA GLU A 92 19.58 3.21 -20.76
C GLU A 92 18.34 2.58 -21.39
N SER A 93 17.95 2.97 -22.60
CA SER A 93 16.75 2.50 -23.29
C SER A 93 16.97 1.31 -24.23
N ASN A 94 18.19 0.79 -24.36
CA ASN A 94 18.51 -0.25 -25.36
C ASN A 94 18.24 0.11 -26.84
N GLU A 95 17.84 1.35 -27.16
CA GLU A 95 17.71 1.81 -28.53
C GLU A 95 19.02 1.68 -29.34
N LEU A 96 20.15 1.51 -28.64
CA LEU A 96 21.47 1.30 -29.26
C LEU A 96 21.66 -0.11 -29.83
N LYS A 97 20.98 -1.10 -29.31
CA LYS A 97 20.93 -2.40 -29.98
C LYS A 97 19.91 -2.23 -31.09
N LYS A 98 20.37 -2.10 -32.33
CA LYS A 98 19.57 -2.14 -33.56
C LYS A 98 18.85 -3.50 -33.68
N ASN A 99 18.02 -3.82 -32.70
CA ASN A 99 17.14 -4.97 -32.79
C ASN A 99 15.93 -4.50 -33.59
N LYS A 100 15.90 -4.85 -34.86
CA LYS A 100 14.80 -4.57 -35.78
C LYS A 100 13.48 -5.24 -35.35
N ASP A 101 13.51 -6.04 -34.27
CA ASP A 101 12.41 -6.88 -33.87
C ASP A 101 11.41 -6.18 -32.92
N TYR A 102 11.74 -4.97 -32.42
CA TYR A 102 10.87 -4.24 -31.46
C TYR A 102 10.62 -2.80 -31.92
N ASP A 103 9.50 -2.60 -32.59
CA ASP A 103 9.06 -1.27 -33.00
C ASP A 103 8.38 -0.55 -31.83
N PRO A 104 8.80 0.68 -31.49
CA PRO A 104 8.15 1.49 -30.45
C PRO A 104 6.67 1.80 -30.72
N SER A 105 6.24 1.76 -31.97
CA SER A 105 4.82 1.94 -32.34
C SER A 105 3.98 0.68 -32.13
N GLU A 106 4.60 -0.49 -32.03
CA GLU A 106 3.93 -1.77 -31.77
C GLU A 106 3.87 -2.09 -30.26
N ASP A 107 4.99 -1.98 -29.55
CA ASP A 107 5.09 -2.24 -28.12
C ASP A 107 6.20 -1.38 -27.50
N TYR A 108 5.80 -0.25 -26.94
CA TYR A 108 6.77 0.68 -26.37
C TYR A 108 7.49 0.13 -25.15
N TYR A 109 6.78 -0.55 -24.26
CA TYR A 109 7.36 -1.15 -23.05
C TYR A 109 8.47 -2.17 -23.40
N ILE A 110 8.19 -3.07 -24.34
CA ILE A 110 9.17 -4.08 -24.77
C ILE A 110 10.31 -3.43 -25.54
N SER A 111 10.05 -2.46 -26.39
CA SER A 111 11.10 -1.76 -27.15
C SER A 111 12.16 -1.13 -26.26
N VAL A 112 11.76 -0.68 -25.06
CA VAL A 112 12.67 -0.08 -24.07
C VAL A 112 13.28 -1.12 -23.13
N ASN A 113 12.55 -2.12 -22.68
CA ASN A 113 12.90 -2.95 -21.55
C ASN A 113 13.34 -4.38 -21.88
N HIS A 114 13.27 -4.85 -23.14
CA HIS A 114 13.49 -6.26 -23.52
C HIS A 114 14.80 -6.83 -22.98
N THR A 115 15.92 -6.12 -23.15
CA THR A 115 17.24 -6.60 -22.68
C THR A 115 17.29 -6.74 -21.16
N TRP A 116 16.72 -5.77 -20.43
CA TRP A 116 16.65 -5.86 -18.98
C TRP A 116 15.80 -7.06 -18.53
N LEU A 117 14.66 -7.30 -19.20
CA LEU A 117 13.78 -8.44 -18.92
C LEU A 117 14.48 -9.79 -19.15
N GLU A 118 15.27 -9.91 -20.22
CA GLU A 118 16.08 -11.09 -20.49
C GLU A 118 17.17 -11.29 -19.42
N GLU A 119 17.91 -10.24 -19.08
CA GLU A 119 18.94 -10.27 -18.03
C GLU A 119 18.37 -10.69 -16.68
N GLN A 120 17.20 -10.14 -16.29
CA GLN A 120 16.55 -10.53 -15.03
C GLN A 120 16.08 -11.99 -15.06
N THR A 121 15.59 -12.47 -16.21
CA THR A 121 15.19 -13.87 -16.36
C THR A 121 16.38 -14.80 -16.10
N GLU A 122 17.55 -14.51 -16.68
CA GLU A 122 18.76 -15.32 -16.48
C GLU A 122 19.33 -15.19 -15.04
N LYS A 123 19.26 -14.02 -14.44
CA LYS A 123 19.68 -13.81 -13.04
C LYS A 123 18.82 -14.63 -12.08
N LEU A 124 17.48 -14.58 -12.25
CA LEU A 124 16.54 -15.29 -11.38
C LEU A 124 16.65 -16.81 -11.47
N LYS A 125 16.99 -17.35 -12.65
CA LYS A 125 17.27 -18.77 -12.80
C LYS A 125 18.49 -19.21 -11.97
N LYS A 126 19.50 -18.34 -11.85
CA LYS A 126 20.75 -18.61 -11.12
C LYS A 126 20.68 -18.32 -9.62
N ASP A 127 19.93 -17.29 -9.24
CA ASP A 127 19.81 -16.81 -7.85
C ASP A 127 18.34 -16.42 -7.58
N PRO A 128 17.47 -17.41 -7.28
CA PRO A 128 16.07 -17.15 -6.97
C PRO A 128 15.91 -16.26 -5.74
N LYS A 129 15.06 -15.24 -5.84
CA LYS A 129 14.74 -14.32 -4.75
C LYS A 129 13.40 -14.69 -4.10
N TYR A 130 13.16 -14.17 -2.90
CA TYR A 130 11.93 -14.43 -2.16
C TYR A 130 10.71 -13.62 -2.65
N TYR A 131 10.90 -12.72 -3.59
CA TYR A 131 9.81 -11.97 -4.19
C TYR A 131 9.33 -12.60 -5.50
N VAL A 132 8.06 -12.38 -5.80
CA VAL A 132 7.38 -12.95 -6.97
C VAL A 132 7.55 -12.12 -8.24
N GLN A 133 8.06 -10.90 -8.08
CA GLN A 133 8.37 -9.97 -9.15
C GLN A 133 9.64 -9.20 -8.84
N ILE A 134 10.39 -8.82 -9.86
CA ILE A 134 11.55 -7.94 -9.76
C ILE A 134 11.21 -6.62 -10.43
N ASP A 135 11.41 -5.55 -9.69
CA ASP A 135 11.31 -4.15 -10.10
C ASP A 135 12.22 -3.29 -9.21
N ASP A 136 12.33 -2.02 -9.53
CA ASP A 136 13.15 -1.10 -8.76
C ASP A 136 12.64 -0.89 -7.33
N PHE A 137 11.31 -1.04 -7.10
CA PHE A 137 10.71 -0.95 -5.77
C PHE A 137 11.20 -2.09 -4.87
N ARG A 138 11.16 -3.33 -5.37
CA ARG A 138 11.58 -4.52 -4.61
C ARG A 138 13.07 -4.50 -4.30
N ILE A 139 13.89 -4.17 -5.29
CA ILE A 139 15.34 -4.06 -5.13
C ILE A 139 15.70 -2.99 -4.09
N THR A 140 15.03 -1.85 -4.14
CA THR A 140 15.27 -0.76 -3.19
C THR A 140 14.75 -1.09 -1.79
N GLN A 141 13.60 -1.76 -1.69
CA GLN A 141 13.04 -2.16 -0.38
C GLN A 141 13.94 -3.17 0.34
N ASP A 142 14.53 -4.13 -0.39
CA ASP A 142 15.52 -5.06 0.18
C ASP A 142 16.70 -4.32 0.81
N LYS A 143 17.28 -3.39 0.06
CA LYS A 143 18.35 -2.55 0.56
C LYS A 143 17.95 -1.79 1.81
N VAL A 144 16.75 -1.22 1.84
CA VAL A 144 16.24 -0.47 3.00
C VAL A 144 16.07 -1.38 4.22
N TYR A 145 15.61 -2.60 4.05
CA TYR A 145 15.52 -3.56 5.16
C TYR A 145 16.88 -3.90 5.74
N ASP A 146 17.89 -4.13 4.91
CA ASP A 146 19.25 -4.39 5.35
C ASP A 146 19.82 -3.19 6.12
N GLU A 147 19.62 -1.97 5.62
CA GLU A 147 20.05 -0.73 6.27
C GLU A 147 19.40 -0.55 7.65
N VAL A 148 18.08 -0.70 7.74
CA VAL A 148 17.33 -0.54 9.00
C VAL A 148 17.74 -1.60 10.03
N LEU A 149 18.00 -2.84 9.61
CA LEU A 149 18.52 -3.89 10.49
C LEU A 149 19.94 -3.58 10.97
N ALA A 150 20.80 -3.06 10.08
CA ALA A 150 22.13 -2.63 10.46
C ALA A 150 22.11 -1.50 11.50
N TYR A 151 21.27 -0.48 11.30
CA TYR A 151 21.09 0.61 12.29
C TYR A 151 20.52 0.11 13.61
N THR A 152 19.58 -0.83 13.56
CA THR A 152 19.02 -1.46 14.77
C THR A 152 20.10 -2.20 15.56
N ASN A 153 20.94 -2.98 14.87
CA ASN A 153 22.06 -3.70 15.50
C ASN A 153 23.10 -2.75 16.09
N GLU A 154 23.41 -1.65 15.41
CA GLU A 154 24.31 -0.61 15.91
C GLU A 154 23.73 0.06 17.18
N TYR A 155 22.44 0.40 17.16
CA TYR A 155 21.74 0.96 18.32
C TYR A 155 21.80 0.03 19.53
N ILE A 156 21.50 -1.27 19.35
CA ILE A 156 21.55 -2.27 20.41
C ILE A 156 22.97 -2.37 20.98
N LYS A 157 24.00 -2.40 20.12
CA LYS A 157 25.41 -2.45 20.56
C LYS A 157 25.81 -1.23 21.37
N LYS A 158 25.48 -0.02 20.92
CA LYS A 158 25.81 1.25 21.59
C LYS A 158 25.06 1.44 22.92
N ASN A 159 23.89 0.83 23.05
CA ASN A 159 23.01 0.99 24.21
C ASN A 159 22.84 -0.30 25.02
N LYS A 160 23.79 -1.20 24.95
CA LYS A 160 23.79 -2.48 25.70
C LYS A 160 23.46 -2.26 27.20
N GLY A 161 22.52 -3.03 27.71
CA GLY A 161 22.05 -2.95 29.10
C GLY A 161 20.98 -1.89 29.38
N LYS A 162 20.66 -1.01 28.41
CA LYS A 162 19.52 -0.10 28.54
C LYS A 162 18.20 -0.81 28.20
N ARG A 163 17.16 -0.58 28.98
CA ARG A 163 15.85 -1.25 28.88
C ARG A 163 15.29 -1.27 27.46
N LYS A 164 15.28 -0.14 26.73
CA LYS A 164 14.79 -0.06 25.35
C LYS A 164 15.60 -0.94 24.40
N ALA A 165 16.94 -0.92 24.51
CA ALA A 165 17.81 -1.72 23.64
C ALA A 165 17.67 -3.22 23.89
N GLU A 166 17.55 -3.65 25.13
CA GLU A 166 17.34 -5.08 25.47
C GLU A 166 15.94 -5.54 25.01
N SER A 167 14.93 -4.69 25.11
CA SER A 167 13.57 -4.96 24.63
C SER A 167 13.54 -5.09 23.10
N ILE A 168 14.17 -4.17 22.35
CA ILE A 168 14.31 -4.25 20.89
C ILE A 168 15.03 -5.54 20.48
N LYS A 169 16.13 -5.88 21.16
CA LYS A 169 16.90 -7.10 20.93
C LYS A 169 16.08 -8.38 21.16
N ALA A 170 15.23 -8.37 22.19
CA ALA A 170 14.34 -9.49 22.46
C ALA A 170 13.33 -9.69 21.32
N VAL A 171 12.69 -8.60 20.85
CA VAL A 171 11.74 -8.64 19.74
C VAL A 171 12.41 -9.06 18.42
N GLN A 172 13.54 -8.45 18.09
CA GLN A 172 14.25 -8.71 16.82
C GLN A 172 14.53 -10.19 16.57
N ASN A 173 14.83 -10.94 17.62
CA ASN A 173 15.23 -12.34 17.49
C ASN A 173 14.11 -13.34 17.79
N CYS A 174 12.95 -12.90 18.30
CA CYS A 174 11.98 -13.80 18.91
C CYS A 174 11.42 -14.86 17.96
N ILE A 175 11.13 -14.51 16.69
CA ILE A 175 10.59 -15.45 15.69
C ILE A 175 11.65 -16.46 15.25
N VAL A 176 12.90 -16.01 15.05
CA VAL A 176 14.01 -16.85 14.61
C VAL A 176 14.50 -17.79 15.72
N LYS A 177 14.31 -17.39 16.99
CA LYS A 177 14.73 -18.13 18.19
C LYS A 177 13.54 -18.68 18.97
N ALA A 178 12.39 -18.83 18.36
CA ALA A 178 11.19 -19.30 19.02
C ALA A 178 11.42 -20.67 19.69
N ASP A 179 10.92 -20.82 20.92
CA ASP A 179 10.93 -22.10 21.62
C ASP A 179 9.66 -22.89 21.26
N LYS A 180 9.81 -23.94 20.46
CA LYS A 180 8.71 -24.79 20.01
C LYS A 180 7.87 -25.35 21.15
N LYS A 181 8.46 -25.62 22.32
CA LYS A 181 7.70 -26.10 23.49
C LYS A 181 6.70 -25.05 23.98
N LEU A 182 7.08 -23.77 23.92
CA LEU A 182 6.15 -22.67 24.23
C LEU A 182 5.05 -22.58 23.15
N GLY A 183 5.39 -22.72 21.87
CA GLY A 183 4.41 -22.75 20.79
C GLY A 183 3.38 -23.86 20.96
N LEU A 184 3.81 -25.10 21.26
CA LEU A 184 2.91 -26.21 21.55
C LEU A 184 2.03 -25.95 22.79
N LYS A 185 2.58 -25.33 23.82
CA LYS A 185 1.80 -24.93 24.99
C LYS A 185 0.72 -23.91 24.63
N HIS A 186 1.05 -22.91 23.82
CA HIS A 186 0.08 -21.90 23.36
C HIS A 186 -1.03 -22.54 22.52
N ALA A 187 -0.68 -23.47 21.61
CA ALA A 187 -1.67 -24.21 20.82
C ALA A 187 -2.64 -24.99 21.72
N LYS A 188 -2.12 -25.68 22.73
CA LYS A 188 -2.95 -26.40 23.71
C LYS A 188 -3.87 -25.45 24.49
N THR A 189 -3.36 -24.32 24.96
CA THR A 189 -4.16 -23.32 25.69
C THR A 189 -5.29 -22.76 24.80
N ILE A 190 -5.02 -22.45 23.51
CA ILE A 190 -6.04 -22.00 22.56
C ILE A 190 -7.17 -23.06 22.46
N LYS A 191 -6.81 -24.32 22.25
CA LYS A 191 -7.76 -25.43 22.18
C LYS A 191 -8.63 -25.51 23.45
N GLU A 192 -8.00 -25.48 24.62
CA GLU A 192 -8.68 -25.53 25.92
C GLU A 192 -9.62 -24.35 26.11
N THR A 193 -9.23 -23.13 25.74
CA THR A 193 -10.07 -21.93 25.79
C THR A 193 -11.28 -22.04 24.87
N ILE A 194 -11.09 -22.48 23.62
CA ILE A 194 -12.21 -22.69 22.66
C ILE A 194 -13.17 -23.74 23.23
N GLN A 195 -12.65 -24.81 23.80
CA GLN A 195 -13.46 -25.87 24.38
C GLN A 195 -14.25 -25.39 25.60
N GLU A 196 -13.70 -24.52 26.43
CA GLU A 196 -14.38 -23.90 27.56
C GLU A 196 -15.59 -23.08 27.11
N TYR A 197 -15.44 -22.23 26.09
CA TYR A 197 -16.57 -21.49 25.51
C TYR A 197 -17.68 -22.40 24.99
N ILE A 198 -17.30 -23.51 24.33
CA ILE A 198 -18.28 -24.49 23.81
C ILE A 198 -19.01 -25.19 24.96
N ILE A 199 -18.31 -25.61 26.02
CA ILE A 199 -18.92 -26.28 27.18
C ILE A 199 -19.84 -25.34 27.96
N THR A 200 -19.47 -24.07 28.05
CA THR A 200 -20.25 -23.06 28.77
C THR A 200 -21.35 -22.42 27.90
N ASP A 201 -21.50 -22.87 26.64
CA ASP A 201 -22.43 -22.32 25.65
C ASP A 201 -22.28 -20.81 25.45
N ASP A 202 -21.05 -20.29 25.48
CA ASP A 202 -20.74 -18.88 25.37
C ASP A 202 -20.23 -18.47 23.98
N MET A 203 -21.15 -18.44 23.00
CA MET A 203 -20.87 -18.05 21.62
C MET A 203 -20.28 -16.64 21.50
N TYR A 204 -20.85 -15.67 22.22
CA TYR A 204 -20.37 -14.29 22.17
C TYR A 204 -19.01 -14.11 22.85
N GLY A 205 -18.72 -14.92 23.86
CA GLY A 205 -17.39 -15.00 24.47
C GLY A 205 -16.33 -15.47 23.43
N LEU A 206 -16.64 -16.52 22.66
CA LEU A 206 -15.75 -17.01 21.60
C LEU A 206 -15.59 -15.99 20.46
N LEU A 207 -16.67 -15.30 20.04
CA LEU A 207 -16.58 -14.21 19.08
C LEU A 207 -15.72 -13.05 19.59
N ALA A 208 -15.85 -12.68 20.86
CA ALA A 208 -15.02 -11.66 21.48
C ALA A 208 -13.55 -12.12 21.55
N TYR A 209 -13.29 -13.39 21.84
CA TYR A 209 -11.94 -13.98 21.87
C TYR A 209 -11.26 -13.88 20.51
N THR A 210 -11.95 -14.19 19.41
CA THR A 210 -11.41 -14.06 18.04
C THR A 210 -11.19 -12.59 17.64
N ASN A 211 -11.96 -11.66 18.19
CA ASN A 211 -11.87 -10.23 17.89
C ASN A 211 -10.95 -9.43 18.82
N GLN A 212 -10.27 -10.06 19.78
CA GLN A 212 -9.40 -9.34 20.71
C GLN A 212 -8.07 -8.87 20.12
N ASP A 213 -7.55 -9.63 19.17
CA ASP A 213 -6.31 -9.31 18.48
C ASP A 213 -6.59 -9.15 16.99
N GLU A 214 -6.20 -8.02 16.43
CA GLU A 214 -6.38 -7.72 15.01
C GLU A 214 -5.77 -8.76 14.07
N ILE A 215 -4.74 -9.52 14.50
CA ILE A 215 -4.12 -10.59 13.71
C ILE A 215 -5.09 -11.75 13.50
N PHE A 216 -5.94 -12.03 14.48
CA PHE A 216 -6.94 -13.10 14.43
C PHE A 216 -8.31 -12.61 13.96
N ALA A 217 -8.66 -11.36 14.25
CA ALA A 217 -9.98 -10.79 14.00
C ALA A 217 -10.44 -10.89 12.54
N TRP A 218 -9.53 -10.74 11.58
CA TRP A 218 -9.84 -10.83 10.14
C TRP A 218 -10.53 -12.12 9.72
N GLN A 219 -10.39 -13.17 10.49
CA GLN A 219 -10.96 -14.47 10.24
C GLN A 219 -12.12 -14.80 11.20
N SER A 220 -12.47 -13.90 12.10
CA SER A 220 -13.70 -14.04 12.89
C SER A 220 -14.90 -14.04 11.98
N PRO A 221 -15.92 -14.88 12.20
CA PRO A 221 -17.14 -14.92 11.37
C PRO A 221 -17.84 -13.56 11.25
N ILE A 222 -17.74 -12.76 12.30
CA ILE A 222 -18.13 -11.36 12.34
C ILE A 222 -16.91 -10.58 12.83
N VAL A 223 -16.32 -9.80 11.94
CA VAL A 223 -15.13 -8.99 12.22
C VAL A 223 -15.56 -7.67 12.82
N TRP A 224 -15.04 -7.33 13.99
CA TRP A 224 -15.27 -6.05 14.64
C TRP A 224 -13.99 -5.21 14.64
N SER A 225 -14.18 -3.92 14.36
CA SER A 225 -13.11 -2.92 14.44
C SER A 225 -13.67 -1.56 14.87
N ILE A 226 -12.80 -0.64 15.30
CA ILE A 226 -13.14 0.77 15.48
C ILE A 226 -12.31 1.57 14.49
N MET A 227 -12.98 2.30 13.61
CA MET A 227 -12.35 3.09 12.55
C MET A 227 -13.04 4.47 12.49
N PRO A 228 -12.42 5.44 11.78
CA PRO A 228 -13.15 6.66 11.46
C PRO A 228 -14.46 6.36 10.73
N ASP A 229 -15.54 7.03 11.12
CA ASP A 229 -16.81 6.99 10.41
C ASP A 229 -16.61 7.62 9.01
N GLU A 230 -16.83 6.85 7.94
CA GLU A 230 -16.59 7.32 6.58
C GLU A 230 -17.45 8.53 6.19
N LYS A 231 -18.66 8.67 6.78
CA LYS A 231 -19.53 9.86 6.56
C LYS A 231 -19.25 10.99 7.55
N ASN A 232 -18.41 10.75 8.56
CA ASN A 232 -17.91 11.75 9.51
C ASN A 232 -16.51 11.39 10.00
N VAL A 233 -15.53 11.54 9.13
CA VAL A 233 -14.13 11.10 9.37
C VAL A 233 -13.44 11.76 10.57
N LYS A 234 -14.13 12.67 11.26
CA LYS A 234 -13.66 13.28 12.51
C LYS A 234 -13.98 12.49 13.76
N LYS A 235 -14.79 11.43 13.65
CA LYS A 235 -15.20 10.59 14.78
C LYS A 235 -14.88 9.13 14.54
N TYR A 236 -14.47 8.44 15.60
CA TYR A 236 -14.34 6.99 15.56
C TYR A 236 -15.68 6.32 15.88
N ILE A 237 -15.92 5.21 15.19
CA ILE A 237 -17.14 4.38 15.39
C ILE A 237 -16.79 2.91 15.19
N SER A 238 -17.54 2.03 15.86
CA SER A 238 -17.48 0.58 15.63
C SER A 238 -17.96 0.19 14.23
N HIS A 239 -17.31 -0.80 13.66
CA HIS A 239 -17.65 -1.40 12.37
C HIS A 239 -17.81 -2.91 12.53
N LEU A 240 -18.77 -3.49 11.80
CA LEU A 240 -18.92 -4.94 11.62
C LEU A 240 -18.79 -5.28 10.15
N SER A 241 -18.00 -6.31 9.85
CA SER A 241 -17.77 -6.77 8.49
C SER A 241 -17.68 -8.30 8.42
N PRO A 242 -17.91 -8.90 7.23
CA PRO A 242 -17.73 -10.33 7.02
C PRO A 242 -16.28 -10.75 7.17
N PRO A 243 -16.03 -12.07 7.36
CA PRO A 243 -14.70 -12.61 7.52
C PRO A 243 -13.90 -12.64 6.22
N GLN A 244 -12.59 -12.76 6.36
CA GLN A 244 -11.72 -13.21 5.29
C GLN A 244 -11.54 -14.73 5.39
N LEU A 245 -11.95 -15.47 4.36
CA LEU A 245 -11.81 -16.94 4.34
C LEU A 245 -10.35 -17.39 4.15
N GLY A 246 -10.12 -18.68 4.24
CA GLY A 246 -8.79 -19.26 4.08
C GLY A 246 -8.19 -19.04 2.69
N LEU A 247 -8.99 -19.14 1.65
CA LEU A 247 -8.60 -18.80 0.28
C LEU A 247 -9.13 -17.41 -0.09
N TYR A 248 -8.26 -16.59 -0.68
CA TYR A 248 -8.64 -15.22 -1.15
C TYR A 248 -9.44 -15.25 -2.45
N ASP A 249 -9.22 -16.26 -3.30
CA ASP A 249 -9.97 -16.46 -4.53
C ASP A 249 -11.15 -17.38 -4.25
N TYR A 250 -12.32 -16.77 -4.02
CA TYR A 250 -13.55 -17.49 -3.70
C TYR A 250 -14.05 -18.38 -4.85
N TYR A 251 -13.61 -18.12 -6.08
CA TYR A 251 -13.89 -18.98 -7.22
C TYR A 251 -13.49 -20.45 -6.99
N ILE A 252 -12.45 -20.69 -6.18
CA ILE A 252 -12.00 -22.06 -5.83
C ILE A 252 -13.05 -22.82 -5.03
N TYR A 253 -13.86 -22.15 -4.21
CA TYR A 253 -14.92 -22.79 -3.42
C TYR A 253 -16.18 -23.10 -4.23
N ILE A 254 -16.41 -22.37 -5.34
CA ILE A 254 -17.68 -22.41 -6.08
C ILE A 254 -17.59 -23.48 -7.17
N GLU A 255 -18.51 -24.45 -7.14
CA GLU A 255 -18.73 -25.37 -8.25
C GLU A 255 -19.55 -24.65 -9.33
N ASP A 256 -18.94 -24.40 -10.49
CA ASP A 256 -19.61 -23.77 -11.62
C ASP A 256 -19.91 -24.87 -12.69
N PRO A 257 -21.17 -25.10 -13.05
CA PRO A 257 -21.53 -26.05 -14.10
C PRO A 257 -20.85 -25.80 -15.45
N ASP A 258 -20.51 -24.53 -15.73
CA ASP A 258 -19.86 -24.09 -16.97
C ASP A 258 -18.32 -24.22 -16.93
N ASP A 259 -17.75 -24.73 -15.83
CA ASP A 259 -16.32 -25.02 -15.77
C ASP A 259 -15.93 -26.17 -16.70
N ASP A 260 -14.94 -25.93 -17.55
CA ASP A 260 -14.28 -26.96 -18.34
C ASP A 260 -13.41 -27.89 -17.45
N ASP A 261 -12.93 -28.98 -18.04
CA ASP A 261 -12.16 -30.01 -17.31
C ASP A 261 -10.84 -29.44 -16.72
N ASP A 262 -10.21 -28.47 -17.39
CA ASP A 262 -8.97 -27.86 -16.91
C ASP A 262 -9.23 -26.99 -15.67
N LYS A 263 -10.33 -26.24 -15.66
CA LYS A 263 -10.73 -25.46 -14.49
C LYS A 263 -11.15 -26.32 -13.31
N LYS A 264 -11.91 -27.41 -13.56
CA LYS A 264 -12.26 -28.38 -12.52
C LYS A 264 -11.02 -28.99 -11.91
N LYS A 265 -10.08 -29.47 -12.74
CA LYS A 265 -8.80 -30.00 -12.29
C LYS A 265 -7.99 -29.00 -11.48
N PHE A 266 -7.97 -27.75 -11.90
CA PHE A 266 -7.30 -26.65 -11.17
C PHE A 266 -7.92 -26.45 -9.78
N LYS A 267 -9.25 -26.42 -9.66
CA LYS A 267 -9.94 -26.29 -8.38
C LYS A 267 -9.67 -27.47 -7.46
N ASP A 268 -9.69 -28.69 -7.99
CA ASP A 268 -9.41 -29.92 -7.26
C ASP A 268 -7.96 -29.91 -6.72
N GLU A 269 -6.98 -29.56 -7.56
CA GLU A 269 -5.59 -29.43 -7.12
C GLU A 269 -5.43 -28.40 -6.01
N PHE A 270 -6.11 -27.26 -6.13
CA PHE A 270 -6.08 -26.20 -5.12
C PHE A 270 -6.66 -26.68 -3.79
N LYS A 271 -7.81 -27.36 -3.84
CA LYS A 271 -8.49 -27.94 -2.69
C LYS A 271 -7.59 -28.98 -1.97
N GLU A 272 -6.96 -29.88 -2.72
CA GLU A 272 -6.06 -30.88 -2.15
C GLU A 272 -4.82 -30.20 -1.50
N LYS A 273 -4.24 -29.19 -2.13
CA LYS A 273 -3.13 -28.44 -1.56
C LYS A 273 -3.53 -27.66 -0.29
N TYR A 274 -4.75 -27.14 -0.26
CA TYR A 274 -5.30 -26.50 0.94
C TYR A 274 -5.52 -27.51 2.06
N PHE A 275 -6.04 -28.68 1.75
CA PHE A 275 -6.19 -29.79 2.72
C PHE A 275 -4.83 -30.26 3.26
N GLU A 276 -3.81 -30.35 2.40
CA GLU A 276 -2.44 -30.63 2.82
C GLU A 276 -1.93 -29.58 3.80
N PHE A 277 -2.15 -28.31 3.50
CA PHE A 277 -1.78 -27.19 4.38
C PHE A 277 -2.49 -27.28 5.74
N ILE A 278 -3.79 -27.56 5.78
CA ILE A 278 -4.56 -27.71 7.02
C ILE A 278 -3.98 -28.87 7.86
N ARG A 279 -3.80 -30.07 7.26
CA ARG A 279 -3.21 -31.23 7.94
C ARG A 279 -1.84 -30.90 8.53
N ASN A 280 -0.97 -30.27 7.73
CA ASN A 280 0.37 -29.89 8.16
C ASN A 280 0.36 -28.84 9.29
N THR A 281 -0.62 -27.92 9.27
CA THR A 281 -0.83 -26.96 10.36
C THR A 281 -1.14 -27.68 11.67
N PHE A 282 -2.17 -28.55 11.68
CA PHE A 282 -2.51 -29.33 12.88
C PHE A 282 -1.37 -30.26 13.33
N LYS A 283 -0.71 -30.97 12.41
CA LYS A 283 0.44 -31.81 12.70
C LYS A 283 1.59 -31.02 13.35
N THR A 284 1.77 -29.78 12.97
CA THR A 284 2.80 -28.91 13.54
C THR A 284 2.49 -28.50 14.97
N VAL A 285 1.25 -28.11 15.26
CA VAL A 285 0.86 -27.51 16.55
C VAL A 285 0.24 -28.52 17.54
N LEU A 286 -0.28 -29.65 17.06
CA LEU A 286 -0.88 -30.74 17.86
C LEU A 286 -0.36 -32.11 17.36
N PRO A 287 0.95 -32.38 17.46
CA PRO A 287 1.57 -33.54 16.83
C PRO A 287 0.99 -34.90 17.29
N ASP A 288 0.49 -34.97 18.54
CA ASP A 288 -0.01 -36.22 19.14
C ASP A 288 -1.49 -36.52 18.83
N GLU A 289 -2.22 -35.60 18.18
CA GLU A 289 -3.65 -35.73 18.00
C GLU A 289 -4.20 -35.11 16.70
N TRP A 290 -3.34 -34.69 15.79
CA TRP A 290 -3.72 -33.99 14.54
C TRP A 290 -4.68 -34.83 13.65
N GLU A 291 -4.61 -36.15 13.71
CA GLU A 291 -5.47 -37.07 12.95
C GLU A 291 -6.96 -36.98 13.32
N LYS A 292 -7.28 -36.35 14.45
CA LYS A 292 -8.66 -36.11 14.89
C LYS A 292 -9.36 -34.96 14.16
N TYR A 293 -8.63 -34.16 13.39
CA TYR A 293 -9.11 -32.94 12.75
C TYR A 293 -9.11 -33.10 11.23
N ASP A 294 -10.33 -33.22 10.66
CA ASP A 294 -10.48 -33.43 9.22
C ASP A 294 -10.45 -32.08 8.49
N PRO A 295 -9.61 -31.84 7.47
CA PRO A 295 -9.65 -30.68 6.62
C PRO A 295 -11.03 -30.37 6.00
N VAL A 296 -11.83 -31.43 5.77
CA VAL A 296 -13.20 -31.28 5.24
C VAL A 296 -14.08 -30.47 6.18
N ASP A 297 -13.91 -30.58 7.49
CA ASP A 297 -14.65 -29.78 8.46
C ASP A 297 -14.45 -28.28 8.21
N ILE A 298 -13.19 -27.91 8.00
CA ILE A 298 -12.80 -26.50 7.75
C ILE A 298 -13.38 -26.00 6.43
N TRP A 299 -13.26 -26.82 5.38
CA TRP A 299 -13.82 -26.51 4.07
C TRP A 299 -15.34 -26.29 4.13
N ASN A 300 -16.05 -27.16 4.81
CA ASN A 300 -17.50 -27.05 4.96
C ASN A 300 -17.91 -25.79 5.71
N VAL A 301 -17.19 -25.40 6.78
CA VAL A 301 -17.46 -24.14 7.50
C VAL A 301 -17.18 -22.92 6.63
N GLU A 302 -16.09 -22.95 5.85
CA GLU A 302 -15.78 -21.85 4.94
C GLU A 302 -16.80 -21.72 3.81
N LEU A 303 -17.34 -22.84 3.29
CA LEU A 303 -18.48 -22.83 2.36
C LEU A 303 -19.75 -22.24 2.99
N GLN A 304 -20.08 -22.63 4.22
CA GLN A 304 -21.23 -22.06 4.95
C GLN A 304 -21.07 -20.55 5.15
N LEU A 305 -19.87 -20.09 5.47
CA LEU A 305 -19.58 -18.65 5.61
C LEU A 305 -19.64 -17.92 4.26
N LEU A 306 -19.14 -18.54 3.19
CA LEU A 306 -19.22 -17.96 1.85
C LEU A 306 -20.67 -17.81 1.39
N ASP A 307 -21.51 -18.82 1.64
CA ASP A 307 -22.95 -18.76 1.37
C ASP A 307 -23.62 -17.65 2.17
N ALA A 308 -23.30 -17.52 3.47
CA ALA A 308 -23.81 -16.44 4.31
C ALA A 308 -23.36 -15.05 3.84
N MET A 309 -22.12 -14.93 3.33
CA MET A 309 -21.60 -13.67 2.76
C MET A 309 -22.29 -13.29 1.45
N GLY A 310 -22.69 -14.28 0.64
CA GLY A 310 -23.44 -14.09 -0.61
C GLY A 310 -24.97 -13.98 -0.42
N CYS A 311 -25.44 -13.94 0.81
CA CYS A 311 -26.86 -13.87 1.13
C CYS A 311 -27.47 -12.52 0.71
N ASP A 312 -28.66 -12.56 0.08
CA ASP A 312 -29.36 -11.37 -0.44
C ASP A 312 -30.70 -11.08 0.29
N LYS A 313 -30.85 -11.52 1.54
CA LYS A 313 -32.08 -11.34 2.34
C LYS A 313 -32.48 -9.86 2.53
N ILE A 314 -31.52 -8.95 2.48
CA ILE A 314 -31.75 -7.52 2.63
C ILE A 314 -31.47 -6.83 1.29
N LYS A 315 -32.52 -6.43 0.58
CA LYS A 315 -32.41 -5.87 -0.77
C LYS A 315 -32.05 -4.38 -0.85
N LYS A 316 -31.99 -3.68 0.28
CA LYS A 316 -31.71 -2.23 0.36
C LYS A 316 -30.47 -1.99 1.22
N GLU A 317 -29.32 -2.46 0.75
CA GLU A 317 -28.03 -2.12 1.35
C GLU A 317 -27.44 -0.87 0.67
N ASP A 318 -26.62 -0.12 1.41
CA ASP A 318 -25.86 0.98 0.86
C ASP A 318 -24.84 0.43 -0.14
N PRO A 319 -24.80 0.89 -1.40
CA PRO A 319 -23.89 0.38 -2.41
C PRO A 319 -22.40 0.68 -2.09
N ASP A 320 -22.15 1.60 -1.15
CA ASP A 320 -20.82 1.91 -0.66
C ASP A 320 -20.44 1.14 0.62
N TYR A 321 -21.20 0.09 0.96
CA TYR A 321 -20.98 -0.75 2.15
C TYR A 321 -21.03 0.03 3.48
N TYR A 322 -21.78 1.10 3.53
CA TYR A 322 -21.97 1.96 4.70
C TYR A 322 -23.40 1.88 5.20
N ASN A 323 -23.70 0.94 6.07
CA ASN A 323 -25.02 0.81 6.68
C ASN A 323 -24.91 1.15 8.17
N MET A 324 -25.32 2.35 8.56
CA MET A 324 -25.39 2.71 9.97
C MET A 324 -26.66 2.16 10.58
N VAL A 325 -26.52 1.32 11.60
CA VAL A 325 -27.62 0.69 12.32
C VAL A 325 -27.53 1.01 13.82
N THR A 326 -28.67 1.03 14.45
CA THR A 326 -28.77 1.19 15.89
C THR A 326 -28.61 -0.14 16.61
N LYS A 327 -28.25 -0.09 17.88
CA LYS A 327 -28.20 -1.27 18.76
C LYS A 327 -29.51 -2.07 18.70
N SER A 328 -30.67 -1.39 18.74
CA SER A 328 -31.99 -2.04 18.69
C SER A 328 -32.23 -2.77 17.37
N GLU A 329 -31.83 -2.19 16.24
CA GLU A 329 -31.94 -2.85 14.93
C GLU A 329 -31.04 -4.07 14.86
N LEU A 330 -29.79 -4.00 15.37
CA LEU A 330 -28.88 -5.15 15.41
C LEU A 330 -29.52 -6.35 16.13
N GLU A 331 -30.10 -6.09 17.29
CA GLU A 331 -30.70 -7.14 18.13
C GLU A 331 -32.03 -7.67 17.53
N ASN A 332 -32.94 -6.78 17.07
CA ASN A 332 -34.28 -7.15 16.65
C ASN A 332 -34.39 -7.58 15.18
N ASP A 333 -33.68 -6.89 14.28
CA ASP A 333 -33.83 -7.09 12.83
C ASP A 333 -32.77 -8.05 12.27
N TYR A 334 -31.54 -8.03 12.83
CA TYR A 334 -30.42 -8.85 12.38
C TYR A 334 -30.10 -9.99 13.37
N GLY A 335 -30.73 -10.00 14.54
CA GLY A 335 -30.56 -11.06 15.53
C GLY A 335 -29.21 -11.10 16.24
N PHE A 336 -28.35 -10.08 16.06
CA PHE A 336 -27.04 -9.99 16.66
C PHE A 336 -27.11 -9.24 17.99
N ASP A 337 -26.89 -9.93 19.11
CA ASP A 337 -26.90 -9.32 20.45
C ASP A 337 -25.64 -8.46 20.65
N TRP A 338 -25.75 -7.20 20.22
CA TRP A 338 -24.69 -6.20 20.30
C TRP A 338 -24.30 -5.90 21.74
N THR A 339 -25.28 -5.93 22.64
CA THR A 339 -25.05 -5.68 24.07
C THR A 339 -24.18 -6.78 24.66
N GLN A 340 -24.54 -8.04 24.45
CA GLN A 340 -23.78 -9.18 24.95
C GLN A 340 -22.38 -9.21 24.33
N PHE A 341 -22.26 -9.01 23.01
CA PHE A 341 -20.96 -9.00 22.34
C PHE A 341 -20.00 -7.94 22.90
N THR A 342 -20.48 -6.69 23.06
CA THR A 342 -19.66 -5.59 23.59
C THR A 342 -19.30 -5.80 25.06
N GLN A 343 -20.16 -6.41 25.86
CA GLN A 343 -19.84 -6.81 27.23
C GLN A 343 -18.70 -7.84 27.26
N LYS A 344 -18.79 -8.88 26.41
CA LYS A 344 -17.75 -9.91 26.27
C LYS A 344 -16.42 -9.34 25.78
N LEU A 345 -16.44 -8.39 24.87
CA LEU A 345 -15.24 -7.66 24.47
C LEU A 345 -14.53 -6.95 25.66
N GLY A 346 -15.28 -6.56 26.67
CA GLY A 346 -14.79 -5.90 27.89
C GLY A 346 -14.40 -6.84 29.03
N GLU A 347 -14.73 -8.12 28.93
CA GLU A 347 -14.38 -9.11 29.95
C GLU A 347 -12.90 -9.43 29.95
N LYS A 348 -12.42 -10.05 31.07
CA LYS A 348 -11.06 -10.55 31.19
C LYS A 348 -10.87 -11.81 30.35
N VAL A 349 -10.86 -11.66 29.04
CA VAL A 349 -10.61 -12.77 28.14
C VAL A 349 -9.09 -12.87 27.93
N PRO A 350 -8.48 -14.06 28.16
CA PRO A 350 -7.05 -14.23 27.91
C PRO A 350 -6.73 -14.06 26.43
N PHE A 351 -5.68 -13.33 26.12
CA PHE A 351 -5.19 -13.23 24.75
C PHE A 351 -4.50 -14.53 24.34
N PRO A 352 -4.66 -14.95 23.09
CA PRO A 352 -3.85 -16.02 22.53
C PRO A 352 -2.37 -15.71 22.69
N GLY A 353 -1.58 -16.60 23.31
CA GLY A 353 -0.19 -16.33 23.64
C GLY A 353 0.08 -16.03 25.12
N GLY A 354 -0.95 -15.89 25.95
CA GLY A 354 -0.88 -15.96 27.41
C GLY A 354 -0.24 -14.74 28.10
N ALA A 355 -0.27 -13.56 27.49
CA ALA A 355 0.23 -12.31 28.10
C ALA A 355 -0.75 -11.66 29.09
N GLY A 356 -1.87 -12.31 29.38
CA GLY A 356 -2.91 -11.79 30.25
C GLY A 356 -4.12 -11.28 29.47
N SER A 357 -4.91 -10.41 30.07
CA SER A 357 -6.10 -9.81 29.46
C SER A 357 -6.05 -8.30 29.53
N ALA A 358 -6.63 -7.62 28.54
CA ALA A 358 -6.84 -6.18 28.61
C ALA A 358 -8.01 -5.88 29.58
N HIS A 359 -7.75 -5.09 30.59
CA HIS A 359 -8.79 -4.58 31.49
C HIS A 359 -9.46 -3.32 30.89
N SER A 360 -10.00 -3.43 29.69
CA SER A 360 -10.64 -2.33 28.98
C SER A 360 -12.01 -2.78 28.54
N LYS A 361 -13.03 -2.08 28.98
CA LYS A 361 -14.42 -2.35 28.62
C LYS A 361 -15.09 -1.07 28.13
N TYR A 362 -16.15 -1.22 27.37
CA TYR A 362 -17.05 -0.11 27.12
C TYR A 362 -17.68 0.37 28.43
N GLU A 363 -17.65 1.66 28.66
CA GLU A 363 -18.39 2.27 29.77
C GLU A 363 -19.92 2.14 29.52
N LYS A 364 -20.30 2.29 28.26
CA LYS A 364 -21.65 2.10 27.76
C LYS A 364 -21.60 1.43 26.41
N THR A 365 -22.46 0.45 26.14
CA THR A 365 -22.62 -0.16 24.81
C THR A 365 -22.89 0.93 23.77
N PRO A 366 -22.12 0.98 22.65
CA PRO A 366 -22.37 1.96 21.59
C PRO A 366 -23.79 1.84 21.02
N GLU A 367 -24.45 2.98 20.83
CA GLU A 367 -25.83 3.04 20.33
C GLU A 367 -25.95 2.82 18.83
N LYS A 368 -24.83 2.99 18.10
CA LYS A 368 -24.76 2.86 16.66
C LYS A 368 -23.49 2.13 16.24
N VAL A 369 -23.57 1.44 15.12
CA VAL A 369 -22.46 0.76 14.49
C VAL A 369 -22.63 0.80 12.97
N ILE A 370 -21.53 0.81 12.23
CA ILE A 370 -21.53 0.68 10.77
C ILE A 370 -21.40 -0.80 10.41
N VAL A 371 -22.24 -1.29 9.54
CA VAL A 371 -22.23 -2.66 9.03
C VAL A 371 -21.97 -2.64 7.53
N SER A 372 -20.93 -3.32 7.08
CA SER A 372 -20.57 -3.31 5.67
C SER A 372 -21.57 -4.09 4.80
N SER A 373 -22.16 -5.17 5.31
CA SER A 373 -23.26 -5.91 4.67
C SER A 373 -24.27 -6.40 5.70
N LEU A 374 -25.48 -5.90 5.60
CA LEU A 374 -26.60 -6.27 6.47
C LEU A 374 -27.06 -7.71 6.23
N SER A 375 -27.12 -8.12 4.97
CA SER A 375 -27.49 -9.48 4.58
C SER A 375 -26.48 -10.49 5.10
N ALA A 376 -25.19 -10.24 4.91
CA ALA A 376 -24.12 -11.10 5.43
C ALA A 376 -24.15 -11.18 6.96
N LEU A 377 -24.34 -10.07 7.68
CA LEU A 377 -24.45 -10.06 9.13
C LEU A 377 -25.62 -10.92 9.60
N LYS A 378 -26.82 -10.74 9.01
CA LYS A 378 -28.00 -11.51 9.36
C LYS A 378 -27.81 -13.01 9.15
N CYS A 379 -27.36 -13.38 7.95
CA CYS A 379 -27.18 -14.78 7.59
C CYS A 379 -26.06 -15.45 8.40
N THR A 380 -24.95 -14.73 8.64
CA THR A 380 -23.88 -15.24 9.51
C THR A 380 -24.33 -15.39 10.95
N THR A 381 -25.14 -14.47 11.47
CA THR A 381 -25.69 -14.58 12.83
C THR A 381 -26.63 -15.80 12.97
N GLU A 382 -27.52 -16.03 12.00
CA GLU A 382 -28.38 -17.21 11.96
C GLU A 382 -27.56 -18.51 11.87
N LEU A 383 -26.52 -18.52 11.03
CA LEU A 383 -25.61 -19.65 10.88
C LEU A 383 -24.87 -19.97 12.18
N LEU A 384 -24.33 -18.94 12.84
CA LEU A 384 -23.65 -19.10 14.13
C LEU A 384 -24.60 -19.67 15.19
N LYS A 385 -25.78 -19.10 15.41
CA LYS A 385 -26.74 -19.59 16.38
C LYS A 385 -27.07 -21.07 16.23
N LYS A 386 -26.97 -21.60 15.00
CA LYS A 386 -27.27 -22.99 14.70
C LYS A 386 -26.05 -23.92 14.82
N ASN A 387 -24.86 -23.47 14.44
CA ASN A 387 -23.75 -24.38 14.14
C ASN A 387 -22.45 -24.09 14.93
N TRP A 388 -22.32 -22.95 15.61
CA TRP A 388 -21.05 -22.45 16.16
C TRP A 388 -20.30 -23.46 17.07
N ASN A 389 -21.01 -24.39 17.74
CA ASN A 389 -20.47 -25.36 18.70
C ASN A 389 -20.42 -26.82 18.15
N THR A 390 -20.70 -27.01 16.83
CA THR A 390 -20.54 -28.34 16.19
C THR A 390 -19.07 -28.75 16.11
N VAL A 391 -18.83 -30.02 15.82
CA VAL A 391 -17.47 -30.57 15.68
C VAL A 391 -16.71 -29.86 14.55
N GLU A 392 -17.34 -29.64 13.41
CA GLU A 392 -16.78 -28.92 12.26
C GLU A 392 -16.36 -27.49 12.63
N TRP A 393 -17.25 -26.74 13.28
CA TRP A 393 -16.95 -25.39 13.73
C TRP A 393 -15.87 -25.34 14.81
N LYS A 394 -15.83 -26.33 15.71
CA LYS A 394 -14.74 -26.44 16.68
C LYS A 394 -13.37 -26.61 15.99
N THR A 395 -13.31 -27.48 14.96
CA THR A 395 -12.11 -27.68 14.16
C THR A 395 -11.71 -26.38 13.46
N TRP A 396 -12.66 -25.67 12.87
CA TRP A 396 -12.45 -24.41 12.19
C TRP A 396 -12.00 -23.28 13.14
N TRP A 397 -12.64 -23.14 14.31
CA TRP A 397 -12.21 -22.17 15.33
C TRP A 397 -10.74 -22.35 15.72
N MET A 398 -10.29 -23.58 15.90
CA MET A 398 -8.89 -23.89 16.20
C MET A 398 -7.99 -23.54 15.02
N PHE A 399 -8.41 -23.83 13.81
CA PHE A 399 -7.61 -23.60 12.60
C PHE A 399 -7.30 -22.12 12.36
N ILE A 400 -8.25 -21.22 12.54
CA ILE A 400 -8.00 -19.79 12.33
C ILE A 400 -6.93 -19.23 13.28
N PHE A 401 -6.81 -19.75 14.50
CA PHE A 401 -5.73 -19.42 15.41
C PHE A 401 -4.42 -20.09 15.00
N TYR A 402 -4.45 -21.37 14.71
CA TYR A 402 -3.24 -22.14 14.40
C TYR A 402 -2.56 -21.70 13.12
N LYS A 403 -3.34 -21.33 12.11
CA LYS A 403 -2.83 -20.72 10.88
C LYS A 403 -2.00 -19.46 11.15
N GLN A 404 -2.39 -18.67 12.11
CA GLN A 404 -1.61 -17.49 12.53
C GLN A 404 -0.44 -17.87 13.43
N LEU A 405 -0.64 -18.82 14.35
CA LEU A 405 0.38 -19.26 15.30
C LEU A 405 1.65 -19.75 14.58
N ILE A 406 1.52 -20.57 13.52
CA ILE A 406 2.67 -21.08 12.75
C ILE A 406 3.48 -19.97 12.05
N ARG A 407 2.92 -18.80 11.86
CA ARG A 407 3.63 -17.66 11.23
C ARG A 407 4.68 -17.01 12.14
N PHE A 408 4.56 -17.18 13.46
CA PHE A 408 5.45 -16.56 14.43
C PHE A 408 6.63 -17.44 14.88
N ASP A 409 6.83 -18.60 14.27
CA ASP A 409 8.04 -19.40 14.37
C ASP A 409 8.65 -19.55 12.98
N TYR A 410 9.95 -19.25 12.83
CA TYR A 410 10.61 -19.30 11.54
C TYR A 410 10.56 -20.69 10.89
N GLU A 411 10.69 -21.77 11.66
CA GLU A 411 10.66 -23.13 11.12
C GLU A 411 9.22 -23.57 10.83
N TRP A 412 8.26 -23.28 11.73
CA TRP A 412 6.85 -23.58 11.53
C TRP A 412 6.25 -22.80 10.36
N ASN A 413 6.75 -21.60 10.13
CA ASN A 413 6.34 -20.78 8.99
C ASN A 413 6.59 -21.45 7.63
N ASP A 414 7.44 -22.49 7.59
CA ASP A 414 7.61 -23.26 6.35
C ASP A 414 6.29 -23.87 5.86
N VAL A 415 5.44 -24.36 6.75
CA VAL A 415 4.10 -24.87 6.41
C VAL A 415 3.25 -23.80 5.73
N TYR A 416 3.27 -22.57 6.28
CA TYR A 416 2.57 -21.43 5.67
C TYR A 416 3.18 -21.03 4.32
N TYR A 417 4.51 -21.03 4.21
CA TYR A 417 5.22 -20.73 2.98
C TYR A 417 4.94 -21.73 1.87
N GLN A 418 4.94 -23.05 2.14
CA GLN A 418 4.71 -24.08 1.10
C GLN A 418 3.36 -23.88 0.42
N PHE A 419 2.32 -23.49 1.16
CA PHE A 419 1.00 -23.22 0.59
C PHE A 419 0.89 -21.75 0.08
N TYR A 420 0.80 -20.77 0.98
CA TYR A 420 0.53 -19.38 0.57
C TYR A 420 1.70 -18.70 -0.14
N GLY A 421 2.93 -19.02 0.20
CA GLY A 421 4.11 -18.46 -0.44
C GLY A 421 4.37 -19.10 -1.80
N LYS A 422 4.66 -20.41 -1.78
CA LYS A 422 5.15 -21.13 -2.95
C LYS A 422 4.03 -21.51 -3.91
N PHE A 423 2.98 -22.21 -3.44
CA PHE A 423 1.92 -22.69 -4.31
C PHE A 423 0.98 -21.55 -4.77
N VAL A 424 0.40 -20.77 -3.85
CA VAL A 424 -0.58 -19.72 -4.21
C VAL A 424 0.08 -18.53 -4.90
N ARG A 425 1.19 -18.00 -4.37
CA ARG A 425 1.84 -16.78 -4.89
C ARG A 425 3.02 -17.04 -5.81
N GLY A 426 3.44 -18.29 -6.01
CA GLY A 426 4.59 -18.60 -6.85
C GLY A 426 5.94 -18.08 -6.32
N GLN A 427 6.06 -17.87 -5.00
CA GLN A 427 7.27 -17.38 -4.36
C GLN A 427 8.38 -18.45 -4.37
N PRO A 428 9.53 -18.22 -5.03
CA PRO A 428 10.52 -19.28 -5.26
C PRO A 428 11.21 -19.78 -3.99
N VAL A 429 11.54 -18.87 -3.09
CA VAL A 429 12.24 -19.14 -1.83
C VAL A 429 11.62 -18.35 -0.69
N ARG A 430 11.83 -18.81 0.54
CA ARG A 430 11.36 -18.10 1.74
C ARG A 430 12.11 -16.79 1.94
N PHE A 431 11.53 -15.89 2.73
CA PHE A 431 12.25 -14.75 3.27
C PHE A 431 13.54 -15.21 3.98
N PRO A 432 14.67 -14.53 3.74
CA PRO A 432 15.90 -14.80 4.47
C PRO A 432 15.69 -14.69 5.98
N LYS A 433 16.35 -15.58 6.73
CA LYS A 433 16.24 -15.62 8.20
C LYS A 433 16.60 -14.30 8.86
N GLU A 434 17.60 -13.64 8.30
CA GLU A 434 18.12 -12.35 8.77
C GLU A 434 17.07 -11.23 8.58
N THR A 435 16.42 -11.19 7.42
CA THR A 435 15.39 -10.20 7.07
C THR A 435 14.11 -10.42 7.87
N TYR A 436 13.87 -11.65 8.34
CA TYR A 436 12.64 -12.00 9.07
C TYR A 436 12.48 -11.20 10.38
N ALA A 437 13.56 -10.65 10.92
CA ALA A 437 13.56 -9.79 12.11
C ALA A 437 12.77 -8.48 11.91
N ILE A 438 12.59 -8.03 10.67
CA ILE A 438 11.82 -6.80 10.36
C ILE A 438 10.36 -6.94 10.78
N PHE A 439 9.75 -8.13 10.63
CA PHE A 439 8.32 -8.31 10.94
C PHE A 439 7.97 -7.96 12.39
N PRO A 440 8.53 -8.62 13.42
CA PRO A 440 8.20 -8.30 14.80
C PRO A 440 8.63 -6.89 15.18
N LEU A 441 9.72 -6.38 14.60
CA LEU A 441 10.18 -5.01 14.86
C LEU A 441 9.19 -3.97 14.30
N SER A 442 8.63 -4.17 13.11
CA SER A 442 7.65 -3.24 12.54
C SER A 442 6.36 -3.18 13.36
N PHE A 443 5.94 -4.27 13.99
CA PHE A 443 4.79 -4.26 14.89
C PHE A 443 5.08 -3.57 16.22
N CYS A 444 6.22 -3.89 16.84
CA CYS A 444 6.52 -3.47 18.22
C CYS A 444 7.26 -2.13 18.29
N TYR A 445 8.03 -1.79 17.25
CA TYR A 445 9.00 -0.69 17.26
C TYR A 445 9.00 0.11 15.94
N ASN A 446 7.82 0.34 15.35
CA ASN A 446 7.68 1.07 14.09
C ASN A 446 8.26 2.48 14.16
N THR A 447 7.95 3.24 15.22
CA THR A 447 8.47 4.60 15.40
C THR A 447 9.99 4.59 15.56
N PHE A 448 10.53 3.65 16.31
CA PHE A 448 11.98 3.49 16.43
C PHE A 448 12.65 3.22 15.07
N LEU A 449 12.11 2.29 14.26
CA LEU A 449 12.66 2.01 12.93
C LEU A 449 12.59 3.25 12.03
N THR A 450 11.49 3.97 12.07
CA THR A 450 11.32 5.24 11.35
C THR A 450 12.34 6.29 11.81
N GLU A 451 12.54 6.45 13.13
CA GLU A 451 13.53 7.38 13.67
C GLU A 451 14.97 7.01 13.24
N GLN A 452 15.30 5.71 13.24
CA GLN A 452 16.61 5.25 12.77
C GLN A 452 16.80 5.58 11.28
N TYR A 453 15.79 5.30 10.46
CA TYR A 453 15.87 5.59 9.04
C TYR A 453 15.98 7.09 8.74
N VAL A 454 15.15 7.91 9.38
CA VAL A 454 15.19 9.38 9.26
C VAL A 454 16.54 9.95 9.69
N ALA A 455 17.12 9.45 10.79
CA ALA A 455 18.42 9.92 11.29
C ALA A 455 19.56 9.75 10.27
N HIS A 456 19.49 8.74 9.41
CA HIS A 456 20.55 8.40 8.46
C HIS A 456 20.29 8.92 7.04
N HIS A 457 19.03 9.09 6.65
CA HIS A 457 18.66 9.35 5.24
C HIS A 457 17.93 10.67 5.00
N PHE A 458 17.56 11.42 6.05
CA PHE A 458 16.80 12.65 5.86
C PHE A 458 17.58 13.69 5.04
N ASP A 459 16.96 14.18 3.98
CA ASP A 459 17.50 15.21 3.09
C ASP A 459 16.41 16.30 2.88
N PRO A 460 16.56 17.47 3.51
CA PRO A 460 15.57 18.54 3.41
C PRO A 460 15.42 19.07 1.99
N ILE A 461 16.48 19.01 1.17
CA ILE A 461 16.44 19.49 -0.22
C ILE A 461 15.51 18.59 -1.05
N LYS A 462 15.65 17.28 -0.95
CA LYS A 462 14.77 16.34 -1.66
C LYS A 462 13.34 16.42 -1.17
N THR A 463 13.13 16.52 0.15
CA THR A 463 11.80 16.63 0.76
C THR A 463 11.04 17.85 0.26
N VAL A 464 11.69 19.04 0.31
CA VAL A 464 11.09 20.30 -0.18
C VAL A 464 10.91 20.26 -1.70
N TYR A 465 11.86 19.67 -2.43
CA TYR A 465 11.74 19.50 -3.87
C TYR A 465 10.47 18.73 -4.26
N VAL A 466 10.24 17.58 -3.62
CA VAL A 466 9.07 16.75 -3.93
C VAL A 466 7.77 17.43 -3.50
N LYS A 467 7.72 18.09 -2.34
CA LYS A 467 6.55 18.88 -1.93
C LYS A 467 6.21 19.94 -2.97
N ASN A 468 7.20 20.69 -3.42
CA ASN A 468 7.01 21.73 -4.42
C ASN A 468 6.56 21.15 -5.77
N MET A 469 7.11 19.99 -6.16
CA MET A 469 6.67 19.28 -7.37
C MET A 469 5.19 18.90 -7.30
N VAL A 470 4.74 18.36 -6.18
CA VAL A 470 3.33 18.00 -5.99
C VAL A 470 2.43 19.24 -6.05
N GLU A 471 2.83 20.35 -5.44
CA GLU A 471 2.07 21.60 -5.52
C GLU A 471 1.96 22.12 -6.96
N ASP A 472 3.02 22.03 -7.76
CA ASP A 472 2.96 22.41 -9.17
C ASP A 472 2.10 21.45 -10.00
N LEU A 473 2.20 20.14 -9.76
CA LEU A 473 1.36 19.15 -10.42
C LEU A 473 -0.12 19.35 -10.04
N LYS A 474 -0.39 19.70 -8.80
CA LYS A 474 -1.75 20.06 -8.35
C LYS A 474 -2.27 21.30 -9.09
N GLU A 475 -1.44 22.32 -9.31
CA GLU A 475 -1.82 23.48 -10.13
C GLU A 475 -2.12 23.11 -11.59
N VAL A 476 -1.37 22.18 -12.18
CA VAL A 476 -1.67 21.65 -13.52
C VAL A 476 -3.01 20.93 -13.50
N PHE A 477 -3.29 20.11 -12.49
CA PHE A 477 -4.56 19.41 -12.36
C PHE A 477 -5.75 20.38 -12.18
N ILE A 478 -5.60 21.38 -11.33
CA ILE A 478 -6.59 22.44 -11.15
C ILE A 478 -6.89 23.16 -12.49
N LYS A 479 -5.87 23.48 -13.28
CA LYS A 479 -6.05 24.06 -14.62
C LYS A 479 -6.79 23.12 -15.56
N LYS A 480 -6.47 21.82 -15.52
CA LYS A 480 -7.17 20.79 -16.30
C LYS A 480 -8.65 20.73 -15.93
N ILE A 481 -8.99 20.66 -14.65
CA ILE A 481 -10.37 20.66 -14.18
C ILE A 481 -11.10 21.97 -14.57
N LYS A 482 -10.46 23.13 -14.44
CA LYS A 482 -11.05 24.43 -14.83
C LYS A 482 -11.45 24.46 -16.30
N ARG A 483 -10.63 23.94 -17.20
CA ARG A 483 -10.92 23.91 -18.66
C ARG A 483 -11.71 22.68 -19.10
N ASN A 484 -11.97 21.71 -18.22
CA ASN A 484 -12.77 20.53 -18.51
C ASN A 484 -14.16 20.93 -19.03
N THR A 485 -14.64 20.26 -20.08
CA THR A 485 -15.89 20.62 -20.78
C THR A 485 -17.07 19.70 -20.46
N TRP A 486 -16.82 18.54 -19.88
CA TRP A 486 -17.87 17.56 -19.60
C TRP A 486 -18.42 17.63 -18.18
N LEU A 487 -17.67 18.21 -17.23
CA LEU A 487 -18.13 18.44 -15.86
C LEU A 487 -19.06 19.65 -15.77
N SER A 488 -20.17 19.50 -15.06
CA SER A 488 -21.04 20.63 -14.68
C SER A 488 -20.34 21.60 -13.73
N PRO A 489 -20.80 22.84 -13.63
CA PRO A 489 -20.20 23.84 -12.75
C PRO A 489 -20.17 23.41 -11.26
N SER A 490 -21.21 22.71 -10.76
CA SER A 490 -21.29 22.22 -9.38
C SER A 490 -20.26 21.14 -9.10
N THR A 491 -20.19 20.09 -9.92
CA THR A 491 -19.21 19.01 -9.77
C THR A 491 -17.79 19.53 -9.91
N LYS A 492 -17.56 20.42 -10.88
CA LYS A 492 -16.26 21.08 -11.08
C LYS A 492 -15.82 21.87 -9.84
N LYS A 493 -16.74 22.63 -9.21
CA LYS A 493 -16.46 23.38 -7.98
C LYS A 493 -16.04 22.45 -6.84
N SER A 494 -16.73 21.31 -6.68
CA SER A 494 -16.40 20.33 -5.63
C SER A 494 -15.04 19.68 -5.89
N ALA A 495 -14.73 19.28 -7.14
CA ALA A 495 -13.44 18.73 -7.51
C ALA A 495 -12.29 19.72 -7.25
N LEU A 496 -12.46 21.00 -7.61
CA LEU A 496 -11.48 22.05 -7.34
C LEU A 496 -11.25 22.24 -5.84
N ASN A 497 -12.32 22.32 -5.04
CA ASN A 497 -12.22 22.42 -3.59
C ASN A 497 -11.46 21.22 -2.98
N LYS A 498 -11.67 20.02 -3.51
CA LYS A 498 -10.97 18.82 -3.04
C LYS A 498 -9.48 18.89 -3.34
N LEU A 499 -9.09 19.28 -4.55
CA LEU A 499 -7.69 19.47 -4.92
C LEU A 499 -7.01 20.59 -4.11
N GLU A 500 -7.70 21.72 -3.85
CA GLU A 500 -7.18 22.81 -3.04
C GLU A 500 -6.90 22.39 -1.60
N LYS A 501 -7.78 21.56 -0.99
CA LYS A 501 -7.62 21.06 0.38
C LYS A 501 -6.72 19.83 0.51
N LEU A 502 -6.31 19.22 -0.60
CA LEU A 502 -5.47 18.04 -0.59
C LEU A 502 -4.13 18.33 0.12
N LYS A 503 -3.82 17.50 1.11
CA LYS A 503 -2.60 17.59 1.92
C LYS A 503 -1.50 16.70 1.36
N VAL A 504 -0.25 17.09 1.56
CA VAL A 504 0.93 16.34 1.11
C VAL A 504 1.90 16.14 2.27
N VAL A 505 2.21 14.89 2.57
CA VAL A 505 3.18 14.49 3.59
C VAL A 505 4.35 13.79 2.90
N VAL A 506 5.52 14.41 2.92
CA VAL A 506 6.74 13.87 2.31
C VAL A 506 7.77 13.58 3.40
N GLY A 507 8.38 12.40 3.34
CA GLY A 507 9.41 11.94 4.25
C GLY A 507 8.82 11.21 5.47
N THR A 508 8.22 11.93 6.38
CA THR A 508 7.57 11.39 7.60
C THR A 508 6.56 12.40 8.14
N PRO A 509 5.50 11.99 8.84
CA PRO A 509 4.66 12.91 9.58
C PRO A 509 5.45 13.70 10.62
N PRO A 510 5.00 14.92 10.97
CA PRO A 510 5.73 15.81 11.89
C PRO A 510 5.81 15.26 13.33
N THR A 511 4.87 14.42 13.71
CA THR A 511 4.83 13.77 15.01
C THR A 511 4.46 12.30 14.84
N LEU A 512 5.09 11.45 15.63
CA LEU A 512 4.73 10.03 15.75
C LEU A 512 4.56 9.71 17.24
N ARG A 513 3.69 8.74 17.53
CA ARG A 513 3.61 8.23 18.89
C ARG A 513 4.88 7.44 19.24
N GLU A 514 5.19 7.38 20.52
CA GLU A 514 6.28 6.53 20.99
C GLU A 514 5.86 5.06 21.00
N ASP A 515 6.79 4.18 20.62
CA ASP A 515 6.59 2.74 20.78
C ASP A 515 6.52 2.37 22.26
N PRO A 516 5.63 1.45 22.68
CA PRO A 516 5.58 0.99 24.06
C PRO A 516 6.82 0.16 24.39
N ILE A 517 7.49 0.49 25.50
CA ILE A 517 8.62 -0.31 26.01
C ILE A 517 8.05 -1.39 26.94
N LEU A 518 7.67 -2.52 26.35
CA LEU A 518 7.15 -3.68 27.07
C LEU A 518 8.26 -4.67 27.42
N THR A 519 7.97 -5.63 28.30
CA THR A 519 8.93 -6.67 28.71
C THR A 519 8.78 -7.89 27.80
N TYR A 520 9.36 -7.79 26.60
CA TYR A 520 9.34 -8.85 25.62
C TYR A 520 10.28 -10.00 25.95
N ARG A 521 9.95 -11.20 25.46
CA ARG A 521 10.71 -12.44 25.64
C ARG A 521 11.45 -12.80 24.36
N PRO A 522 12.74 -13.17 24.41
CA PRO A 522 13.53 -13.40 23.21
C PRO A 522 13.22 -14.71 22.47
N THR A 523 12.46 -15.64 23.07
CA THR A 523 12.14 -16.98 22.53
C THR A 523 10.64 -17.29 22.51
N ASP A 524 9.80 -16.32 22.86
CA ASP A 524 8.34 -16.49 22.91
C ASP A 524 7.64 -15.41 22.09
N PRO A 525 7.67 -15.51 20.76
CA PRO A 525 7.06 -14.52 19.87
C PRO A 525 5.55 -14.42 20.06
N TRP A 526 4.87 -15.51 20.38
CA TRP A 526 3.42 -15.54 20.64
C TRP A 526 3.07 -14.71 21.88
N TYR A 527 3.82 -14.86 22.96
CA TYR A 527 3.69 -14.00 24.13
C TYR A 527 3.92 -12.53 23.79
N ASN A 528 4.92 -12.23 22.96
CA ASN A 528 5.26 -10.86 22.58
C ASN A 528 4.13 -10.19 21.77
N MET A 529 3.54 -10.90 20.82
CA MET A 529 2.40 -10.40 20.06
C MET A 529 1.16 -10.23 20.95
N SER A 530 0.89 -11.21 21.81
CA SER A 530 -0.17 -11.11 22.81
C SER A 530 0.02 -9.92 23.75
N LEU A 531 1.24 -9.66 24.24
CA LEU A 531 1.56 -8.52 25.11
C LEU A 531 1.31 -7.18 24.39
N LEU A 532 1.69 -7.08 23.13
CA LEU A 532 1.41 -5.91 22.31
C LEU A 532 -0.11 -5.74 22.08
N ALA A 533 -0.82 -6.83 21.80
CA ALA A 533 -2.26 -6.82 21.60
C ALA A 533 -3.01 -6.38 22.87
N VAL A 534 -2.62 -6.87 24.04
CA VAL A 534 -3.15 -6.41 25.35
C VAL A 534 -2.95 -4.90 25.52
N TRP A 535 -1.76 -4.40 25.21
CA TRP A 535 -1.47 -2.97 25.31
C TRP A 535 -2.33 -2.15 24.32
N LYS A 536 -2.41 -2.56 23.06
CA LYS A 536 -3.26 -1.93 22.04
C LYS A 536 -4.72 -1.95 22.48
N ARG A 537 -5.22 -3.10 22.88
CA ARG A 537 -6.59 -3.30 23.30
C ARG A 537 -7.00 -2.40 24.45
N SER A 538 -6.11 -2.16 25.42
CA SER A 538 -6.36 -1.27 26.56
C SER A 538 -6.72 0.16 26.14
N LYS A 539 -6.40 0.55 24.90
CA LYS A 539 -6.64 1.88 24.34
C LYS A 539 -7.74 1.89 23.26
N PHE A 540 -7.90 0.77 22.55
CA PHE A 540 -8.73 0.68 21.36
C PHE A 540 -10.23 0.96 21.64
N ILE A 541 -10.80 0.32 22.62
CA ILE A 541 -12.22 0.54 23.00
C ILE A 541 -12.49 2.00 23.35
N LYS A 542 -11.51 2.71 23.90
CA LYS A 542 -11.66 4.11 24.32
C LYS A 542 -11.77 5.09 23.14
N LEU A 543 -11.48 4.64 21.93
CA LEU A 543 -11.63 5.50 20.76
C LEU A 543 -13.08 5.66 20.32
N GLU A 544 -13.97 4.75 20.72
CA GLU A 544 -15.39 4.82 20.34
C GLU A 544 -15.98 6.19 20.67
N GLY A 545 -16.45 6.92 19.64
CA GLY A 545 -17.00 8.27 19.77
C GLY A 545 -15.99 9.40 19.96
N GLU A 546 -14.69 9.09 20.11
CA GLU A 546 -13.62 10.10 20.24
C GLU A 546 -13.31 10.79 18.91
N ASP A 547 -12.66 11.94 19.00
CA ASP A 547 -12.20 12.68 17.84
C ASP A 547 -11.00 11.97 17.18
N VAL A 548 -11.03 11.88 15.84
CA VAL A 548 -9.92 11.37 15.06
C VAL A 548 -8.82 12.41 15.00
N ILE A 549 -7.65 12.07 15.50
CA ILE A 549 -6.45 12.88 15.40
C ILE A 549 -5.62 12.48 14.17
N ASP A 550 -4.83 13.40 13.64
CA ASP A 550 -4.03 13.19 12.42
C ASP A 550 -3.10 11.97 12.50
N ILE A 551 -2.55 11.71 13.68
CA ILE A 551 -1.73 10.54 13.95
C ILE A 551 -2.36 9.82 15.14
N PRO A 552 -3.01 8.68 14.91
CA PRO A 552 -3.62 7.92 15.98
C PRO A 552 -2.56 7.43 16.96
N GLU A 553 -2.89 7.37 18.24
CA GLU A 553 -2.01 6.81 19.27
C GLU A 553 -1.65 5.35 19.00
N ILE A 554 -2.41 4.69 18.10
CA ILE A 554 -2.29 3.29 17.79
C ILE A 554 -2.49 3.10 16.28
N ASP A 555 -1.59 2.36 15.65
CA ASP A 555 -1.81 1.83 14.31
C ASP A 555 -2.67 0.57 14.44
N TRP A 556 -3.92 0.65 13.97
CA TRP A 556 -4.90 -0.42 14.06
C TRP A 556 -4.61 -1.56 13.14
N ASN A 557 -4.06 -1.25 12.01
CA ASN A 557 -3.75 -2.23 11.03
C ASN A 557 -2.27 -2.59 11.12
N ALA A 558 -1.98 -3.75 11.68
CA ALA A 558 -0.63 -4.28 11.78
C ALA A 558 0.09 -4.40 10.43
N PHE A 559 -0.67 -4.43 9.33
CA PHE A 559 -0.16 -4.56 7.97
C PHE A 559 -0.24 -3.26 7.15
N LYS A 560 -0.90 -2.23 7.66
CA LYS A 560 -1.04 -0.92 7.01
C LYS A 560 -0.66 0.21 7.97
N LEU A 561 0.61 0.28 8.30
CA LEU A 561 1.18 1.36 9.12
C LEU A 561 1.30 2.65 8.31
N VAL A 562 0.18 3.10 7.82
CA VAL A 562 0.00 4.13 6.81
C VAL A 562 0.59 5.47 7.28
N GLY A 563 1.59 5.98 6.54
CA GLY A 563 2.24 7.26 6.78
C GLY A 563 3.26 7.27 7.92
N THR A 564 3.37 6.18 8.67
CA THR A 564 4.24 6.13 9.85
C THR A 564 5.54 5.36 9.63
N GLN A 565 5.70 4.71 8.47
CA GLN A 565 6.89 3.93 8.10
C GLN A 565 7.76 4.70 7.11
N ALA A 566 8.70 5.50 7.61
CA ALA A 566 9.63 6.22 6.72
C ALA A 566 10.54 5.29 5.91
N TYR A 567 10.66 4.03 6.30
CA TYR A 567 11.47 2.98 5.66
C TYR A 567 10.72 2.14 4.60
N MET A 568 9.50 2.54 4.23
CA MET A 568 8.75 1.91 3.14
C MET A 568 9.03 2.61 1.80
N VAL A 569 9.35 1.81 0.78
CA VAL A 569 9.54 2.29 -0.59
C VAL A 569 8.22 2.24 -1.31
N ASN A 570 7.40 3.25 -1.09
CA ASN A 570 6.08 3.41 -1.72
C ASN A 570 5.58 4.85 -1.55
N ALA A 571 4.49 5.18 -2.25
CA ALA A 571 3.66 6.35 -2.00
C ALA A 571 2.19 5.92 -2.07
N TYR A 572 1.27 6.69 -1.49
CA TYR A 572 -0.15 6.38 -1.54
C TYR A 572 -1.01 7.61 -1.22
N TYR A 573 -2.20 7.61 -1.79
CA TYR A 573 -3.28 8.55 -1.47
C TYR A 573 -4.26 7.91 -0.46
N MET A 574 -4.70 8.69 0.52
CA MET A 574 -5.69 8.28 1.51
C MET A 574 -6.98 9.12 1.37
N PRO A 575 -8.06 8.54 0.85
CA PRO A 575 -9.32 9.27 0.60
C PRO A 575 -9.93 9.88 1.86
N THR A 576 -9.96 9.15 2.98
CA THR A 576 -10.55 9.60 4.25
C THR A 576 -9.79 10.74 4.91
N LYS A 577 -8.57 11.02 4.48
CA LYS A 577 -7.76 12.17 4.93
C LYS A 577 -7.52 13.20 3.84
N ASN A 578 -7.95 12.92 2.62
CA ASN A 578 -7.63 13.70 1.42
C ASN A 578 -6.13 14.09 1.39
N SER A 579 -5.27 13.07 1.52
CA SER A 579 -3.83 13.28 1.73
C SER A 579 -2.98 12.30 0.92
N ILE A 580 -1.86 12.80 0.39
CA ILE A 580 -0.81 11.99 -0.23
C ILE A 580 0.32 11.81 0.78
N TYR A 581 0.83 10.59 0.85
CA TYR A 581 1.99 10.22 1.66
C TYR A 581 3.11 9.68 0.77
N CYS A 582 4.30 10.24 0.92
CA CYS A 582 5.52 9.79 0.25
C CYS A 582 6.60 9.54 1.30
N PRO A 583 6.77 8.29 1.80
CA PRO A 583 7.77 7.95 2.80
C PRO A 583 9.20 8.29 2.37
N LEU A 584 10.06 8.54 3.34
CA LEU A 584 11.44 8.96 3.10
C LEU A 584 12.25 7.97 2.24
N ALA A 585 12.00 6.67 2.41
CA ALA A 585 12.69 5.63 1.64
C ALA A 585 12.45 5.70 0.12
N TYR A 586 11.38 6.37 -0.30
CA TYR A 586 11.14 6.63 -1.71
C TYR A 586 12.02 7.75 -2.28
N LEU A 587 12.59 8.63 -1.42
CA LEU A 587 13.41 9.78 -1.82
C LEU A 587 14.88 9.42 -2.08
N GLN A 588 15.13 8.31 -2.77
CA GLN A 588 16.46 7.84 -3.14
C GLN A 588 16.52 7.38 -4.59
N LYS A 589 17.74 7.15 -5.09
CA LYS A 589 17.91 6.52 -6.41
C LYS A 589 17.32 5.10 -6.42
N PRO A 590 16.66 4.68 -7.53
CA PRO A 590 16.53 5.40 -8.79
C PRO A 590 15.38 6.43 -8.84
N PHE A 591 14.51 6.52 -7.84
CA PHE A 591 13.25 7.29 -7.90
C PHE A 591 13.45 8.80 -7.98
N ILE A 592 14.53 9.32 -7.40
CA ILE A 592 14.89 10.73 -7.46
C ILE A 592 16.41 10.91 -7.57
N ASP A 593 16.85 11.74 -8.51
CA ASP A 593 18.26 12.09 -8.68
C ASP A 593 18.41 13.56 -9.07
N LEU A 594 18.65 14.40 -8.06
CA LEU A 594 18.84 15.85 -8.23
C LEU A 594 20.27 16.23 -8.65
N ASP A 595 21.22 15.29 -8.55
CA ASP A 595 22.62 15.58 -8.79
C ASP A 595 23.05 15.31 -10.25
N GLN A 596 22.55 14.22 -10.84
CA GLN A 596 23.01 13.73 -12.14
C GLN A 596 21.95 13.81 -13.24
N ARG A 597 20.65 13.92 -12.87
CA ARG A 597 19.52 13.84 -13.81
C ARG A 597 18.78 15.17 -13.95
N GLY A 598 18.11 15.34 -15.10
CA GLY A 598 17.29 16.50 -15.40
C GLY A 598 15.84 16.36 -14.95
N ILE A 599 15.04 17.36 -15.34
CA ILE A 599 13.62 17.39 -15.01
C ILE A 599 12.86 16.24 -15.68
N GLU A 600 13.20 15.87 -16.89
CA GLU A 600 12.59 14.78 -17.64
C GLU A 600 12.69 13.45 -16.90
N TYR A 601 13.82 13.20 -16.21
CA TYR A 601 14.02 12.02 -15.39
C TYR A 601 13.18 12.08 -14.11
N ASN A 602 13.31 13.17 -13.34
CA ASN A 602 12.62 13.29 -12.06
C ASN A 602 11.10 13.40 -12.22
N LEU A 603 10.60 13.94 -13.35
CA LEU A 603 9.19 13.90 -13.69
C LEU A 603 8.72 12.48 -14.09
N ALA A 604 9.52 11.74 -14.84
CA ALA A 604 9.18 10.38 -15.24
C ALA A 604 9.17 9.39 -14.07
N TYR A 605 9.96 9.62 -13.04
CA TYR A 605 10.04 8.81 -11.83
C TYR A 605 9.15 9.37 -10.70
N ILE A 606 9.73 10.13 -9.77
CA ILE A 606 9.00 10.64 -8.59
C ILE A 606 7.81 11.52 -8.98
N GLY A 607 7.93 12.30 -10.06
CA GLY A 607 6.86 13.17 -10.53
C GLY A 607 5.65 12.39 -11.02
N TYR A 608 5.87 11.34 -11.81
CA TYR A 608 4.78 10.46 -12.26
C TYR A 608 4.09 9.77 -11.07
N THR A 609 4.85 9.23 -10.13
CA THR A 609 4.26 8.62 -8.93
C THR A 609 3.42 9.63 -8.15
N MET A 610 3.93 10.85 -7.93
CA MET A 610 3.17 11.87 -7.22
C MET A 610 1.92 12.32 -7.99
N ALA A 611 1.97 12.37 -9.31
CA ALA A 611 0.82 12.69 -10.16
C ALA A 611 -0.21 11.56 -10.17
N HIS A 612 0.23 10.30 -10.12
CA HIS A 612 -0.59 9.12 -9.96
C HIS A 612 -1.34 9.19 -8.62
N GLU A 613 -0.65 9.40 -7.50
CA GLU A 613 -1.27 9.56 -6.18
C GLU A 613 -2.23 10.76 -6.12
N LEU A 614 -1.88 11.86 -6.78
CA LEU A 614 -2.76 13.02 -6.90
C LEU A 614 -4.04 12.69 -7.67
N SER A 615 -3.93 11.84 -8.71
CA SER A 615 -5.05 11.43 -9.56
C SER A 615 -6.03 10.50 -8.83
N HIS A 616 -5.56 9.72 -7.85
CA HIS A 616 -6.43 8.93 -6.96
C HIS A 616 -7.45 9.78 -6.18
N SER A 617 -7.21 11.08 -6.04
CA SER A 617 -8.20 11.97 -5.41
C SER A 617 -9.52 12.04 -6.18
N LEU A 618 -9.51 11.75 -7.48
CA LEU A 618 -10.66 11.82 -8.38
C LEU A 618 -10.91 10.52 -9.18
N ASP A 619 -10.29 9.39 -8.83
CA ASP A 619 -10.55 8.09 -9.44
C ASP A 619 -11.94 7.53 -9.04
N ASP A 620 -12.23 6.29 -9.35
CA ASP A 620 -13.51 5.64 -9.06
C ASP A 620 -13.82 5.57 -7.56
N MET A 621 -12.80 5.38 -6.71
CA MET A 621 -12.94 5.35 -5.25
C MET A 621 -12.78 6.74 -4.63
N GLY A 622 -11.71 7.47 -4.97
CA GLY A 622 -11.45 8.79 -4.41
C GLY A 622 -12.56 9.79 -4.71
N SER A 623 -13.22 9.67 -5.88
CA SER A 623 -14.34 10.51 -6.27
C SER A 623 -15.60 10.35 -5.40
N LYS A 624 -15.69 9.30 -4.58
CA LYS A 624 -16.78 9.10 -3.61
C LYS A 624 -16.60 9.93 -2.32
N PHE A 625 -15.39 10.42 -2.06
CA PHE A 625 -15.06 11.20 -0.87
C PHE A 625 -14.97 12.69 -1.20
N ASP A 626 -15.49 13.52 -0.31
CA ASP A 626 -15.44 14.98 -0.44
C ASP A 626 -14.06 15.57 -0.07
N ALA A 627 -13.96 16.88 -0.07
CA ALA A 627 -12.72 17.61 0.22
C ALA A 627 -12.23 17.47 1.68
N ASP A 628 -13.12 17.10 2.59
CA ASP A 628 -12.81 16.87 4.01
C ASP A 628 -12.58 15.39 4.34
N GLY A 629 -12.68 14.52 3.31
CA GLY A 629 -12.46 13.08 3.41
C GLY A 629 -13.71 12.27 3.78
N ASN A 630 -14.89 12.88 3.82
CA ASN A 630 -16.12 12.16 4.11
C ASN A 630 -16.66 11.47 2.85
N LEU A 631 -17.17 10.25 3.01
CA LEU A 631 -17.95 9.54 2.00
C LEU A 631 -19.23 10.33 1.74
N ASN A 632 -19.31 11.01 0.63
CA ASN A 632 -20.37 11.93 0.29
C ASN A 632 -20.52 12.06 -1.22
N ASN A 633 -21.73 11.85 -1.74
CA ASN A 633 -22.00 12.05 -3.17
C ASN A 633 -22.09 13.56 -3.48
N TRP A 634 -21.08 14.07 -4.15
CA TRP A 634 -20.98 15.46 -4.61
C TRP A 634 -21.11 15.62 -6.13
N TRP A 635 -21.39 14.51 -6.82
CA TRP A 635 -21.60 14.47 -8.28
C TRP A 635 -23.04 14.79 -8.64
N THR A 636 -23.23 15.35 -9.85
CA THR A 636 -24.53 15.27 -10.52
C THR A 636 -24.66 13.91 -11.19
N ASP A 637 -25.90 13.38 -11.31
CA ASP A 637 -26.13 12.08 -11.96
C ASP A 637 -25.63 12.08 -13.42
N ALA A 638 -25.79 13.21 -14.12
CA ALA A 638 -25.30 13.35 -15.49
C ALA A 638 -23.78 13.30 -15.61
N ASP A 639 -23.06 13.91 -14.68
CA ASP A 639 -21.60 13.86 -14.68
C ASP A 639 -21.11 12.48 -14.25
N ARG A 640 -21.76 11.86 -13.26
CA ARG A 640 -21.43 10.50 -12.83
C ARG A 640 -21.58 9.52 -14.01
N LYS A 641 -22.66 9.59 -14.74
CA LYS A 641 -22.86 8.75 -15.93
C LYS A 641 -21.75 8.91 -16.97
N LYS A 642 -21.33 10.16 -17.25
CA LYS A 642 -20.21 10.41 -18.17
C LYS A 642 -18.89 9.86 -17.66
N PHE A 643 -18.66 9.95 -16.34
CA PHE A 643 -17.48 9.36 -15.73
C PHE A 643 -17.49 7.83 -15.84
N ASP A 644 -18.64 7.19 -15.60
CA ASP A 644 -18.80 5.74 -15.74
C ASP A 644 -18.58 5.27 -17.21
N GLU A 645 -18.99 6.08 -18.20
CA GLU A 645 -18.67 5.82 -19.62
C GLU A 645 -17.15 5.84 -19.89
N LYS A 646 -16.41 6.77 -19.26
CA LYS A 646 -14.94 6.83 -19.36
C LYS A 646 -14.27 5.65 -18.63
N ILE A 647 -14.78 5.28 -17.46
CA ILE A 647 -14.35 4.07 -16.72
C ILE A 647 -14.48 2.83 -17.62
N ASN A 648 -15.62 2.66 -18.28
CA ASN A 648 -15.87 1.53 -19.16
C ASN A 648 -14.93 1.50 -20.38
N ASP A 649 -14.55 2.66 -20.94
CA ASP A 649 -13.56 2.74 -22.02
C ASP A 649 -12.16 2.34 -21.55
N VAL A 650 -11.79 2.72 -20.33
CA VAL A 650 -10.52 2.31 -19.72
C VAL A 650 -10.48 0.80 -19.45
N ILE A 651 -11.56 0.23 -18.88
CA ILE A 651 -11.67 -1.22 -18.66
C ILE A 651 -11.45 -1.97 -19.99
N LYS A 652 -12.19 -1.60 -21.03
CA LYS A 652 -12.06 -2.21 -22.37
C LYS A 652 -10.64 -2.12 -22.93
N GLN A 653 -9.99 -0.98 -22.76
CA GLN A 653 -8.62 -0.79 -23.24
C GLN A 653 -7.65 -1.78 -22.60
N TYR A 654 -7.66 -1.87 -21.27
CA TYR A 654 -6.72 -2.75 -20.55
C TYR A 654 -7.02 -4.22 -20.80
N GLU A 655 -8.29 -4.61 -20.88
CA GLU A 655 -8.70 -5.98 -21.27
C GLU A 655 -8.25 -6.34 -22.68
N GLU A 656 -8.42 -5.43 -23.66
CA GLU A 656 -7.98 -5.66 -25.04
C GLU A 656 -6.46 -5.77 -25.14
N PHE A 657 -5.71 -4.90 -24.44
CA PHE A 657 -4.25 -4.97 -24.45
C PHE A 657 -3.73 -6.26 -23.79
N ALA A 658 -4.36 -6.73 -22.73
CA ALA A 658 -4.03 -8.01 -22.12
C ALA A 658 -4.37 -9.18 -23.06
N ALA A 659 -5.50 -9.13 -23.73
CA ALA A 659 -5.93 -10.17 -24.69
C ALA A 659 -4.98 -10.31 -25.89
N ARG A 660 -4.33 -9.23 -26.34
CA ARG A 660 -3.30 -9.28 -27.40
C ARG A 660 -2.09 -10.14 -26.98
N ASP A 661 -1.80 -10.23 -25.69
CA ASP A 661 -0.76 -11.09 -25.12
C ASP A 661 -1.28 -12.49 -24.71
N GLY A 662 -2.53 -12.82 -25.06
CA GLY A 662 -3.17 -14.08 -24.67
C GLY A 662 -3.55 -14.15 -23.19
N ILE A 663 -3.60 -13.00 -22.48
CA ILE A 663 -3.89 -12.93 -21.06
C ILE A 663 -5.37 -12.53 -20.86
N LYS A 664 -6.10 -13.36 -20.09
CA LYS A 664 -7.43 -13.00 -19.61
C LYS A 664 -7.28 -12.17 -18.33
N TYR A 665 -7.68 -10.91 -18.40
CA TYR A 665 -7.61 -9.95 -17.30
C TYR A 665 -8.98 -9.29 -17.08
N ASP A 666 -9.44 -9.21 -15.83
CA ASP A 666 -10.60 -8.40 -15.44
C ASP A 666 -10.11 -7.02 -14.97
N ALA A 667 -10.18 -6.05 -15.86
CA ALA A 667 -9.66 -4.70 -15.57
C ALA A 667 -10.52 -3.89 -14.60
N LYS A 668 -11.67 -4.41 -14.16
CA LYS A 668 -12.48 -3.80 -13.09
C LYS A 668 -11.77 -3.84 -11.74
N ILE A 669 -10.97 -4.90 -11.49
CA ILE A 669 -10.20 -5.06 -10.25
C ILE A 669 -9.23 -3.90 -10.03
N GLY A 670 -8.62 -3.40 -11.11
CA GLY A 670 -7.58 -2.36 -11.06
C GLY A 670 -7.99 -1.04 -11.69
N VAL A 671 -9.28 -0.76 -11.85
CA VAL A 671 -9.74 0.40 -12.61
C VAL A 671 -9.27 1.73 -12.02
N GLY A 672 -9.23 1.86 -10.70
CA GLY A 672 -8.70 3.05 -10.00
C GLY A 672 -7.23 3.30 -10.35
N GLU A 673 -6.42 2.25 -10.33
CA GLU A 673 -5.01 2.31 -10.72
C GLU A 673 -4.85 2.74 -12.20
N ASN A 674 -5.68 2.16 -13.07
CA ASN A 674 -5.64 2.48 -14.51
C ASN A 674 -6.04 3.94 -14.79
N LEU A 675 -7.05 4.45 -14.08
CA LEU A 675 -7.46 5.86 -14.13
C LEU A 675 -6.36 6.79 -13.62
N ALA A 676 -5.73 6.43 -12.50
CA ALA A 676 -4.65 7.20 -11.90
C ALA A 676 -3.40 7.22 -12.81
N ASP A 677 -3.06 6.11 -13.46
CA ASP A 677 -1.95 6.04 -14.42
C ASP A 677 -2.17 6.95 -15.63
N ILE A 678 -3.36 6.90 -16.25
CA ILE A 678 -3.72 7.73 -17.41
C ILE A 678 -3.70 9.21 -17.04
N SER A 679 -4.37 9.57 -15.95
CA SER A 679 -4.45 10.95 -15.48
C SER A 679 -3.09 11.47 -15.04
N GLY A 680 -2.35 10.68 -14.24
CA GLY A 680 -1.04 11.04 -13.72
C GLY A 680 -0.02 11.28 -14.82
N LEU A 681 0.06 10.39 -15.82
CA LEU A 681 0.98 10.56 -16.94
C LEU A 681 0.65 11.83 -17.75
N SER A 682 -0.63 12.09 -17.96
CA SER A 682 -1.09 13.30 -18.65
C SER A 682 -0.74 14.59 -17.87
N LEU A 683 -0.76 14.56 -16.54
CA LEU A 683 -0.37 15.71 -15.71
C LEU A 683 1.12 16.02 -15.81
N VAL A 684 1.98 15.00 -15.74
CA VAL A 684 3.43 15.22 -15.83
C VAL A 684 3.89 15.59 -17.24
N GLU A 685 3.25 15.04 -18.29
CA GLU A 685 3.51 15.47 -19.68
C GLU A 685 3.15 16.95 -19.87
N GLU A 686 1.98 17.37 -19.40
CA GLU A 686 1.53 18.76 -19.49
C GLU A 686 2.42 19.70 -18.67
N TYR A 687 2.86 19.26 -17.48
CA TYR A 687 3.82 20.04 -16.69
C TYR A 687 5.14 20.21 -17.43
N LEU A 688 5.69 19.16 -18.03
CA LEU A 688 6.92 19.25 -18.83
C LEU A 688 6.74 20.19 -20.03
N PHE A 689 5.60 20.14 -20.70
CA PHE A 689 5.26 21.06 -21.78
C PHE A 689 5.24 22.51 -21.32
N TYR A 690 4.58 22.83 -20.21
CA TYR A 690 4.58 24.19 -19.64
C TYR A 690 5.97 24.64 -19.21
N PHE A 691 6.74 23.77 -18.58
CA PHE A 691 8.11 24.04 -18.20
C PHE A 691 8.96 24.43 -19.42
N GLN A 692 8.87 23.68 -20.50
CA GLN A 692 9.59 23.93 -21.75
C GLN A 692 9.13 25.26 -22.43
N LEU A 693 7.85 25.56 -22.34
CA LEU A 693 7.28 26.79 -22.89
C LEU A 693 7.77 28.03 -22.13
N ILE A 694 7.68 28.01 -20.82
CA ILE A 694 8.10 29.13 -19.93
C ILE A 694 9.59 29.42 -20.09
N HIS A 695 10.39 28.39 -20.31
CA HIS A 695 11.83 28.50 -20.43
C HIS A 695 12.32 28.67 -21.87
N HIS A 696 11.41 28.88 -22.82
CA HIS A 696 11.72 29.09 -24.25
C HIS A 696 12.67 28.00 -24.80
N THR A 697 12.45 26.75 -24.39
CA THR A 697 13.30 25.61 -24.80
C THR A 697 13.29 25.45 -26.32
N PRO A 698 14.45 25.36 -27.01
CA PRO A 698 14.53 25.16 -28.45
C PRO A 698 13.80 23.89 -28.90
N PRO A 699 13.16 23.86 -30.10
CA PRO A 699 12.36 22.74 -30.56
C PRO A 699 13.09 21.37 -30.55
N LEU A 700 14.36 21.37 -30.94
CA LEU A 700 15.17 20.15 -30.94
C LEU A 700 15.33 19.57 -29.53
N ILE A 701 15.59 20.43 -28.55
CA ILE A 701 15.75 20.03 -27.14
C ILE A 701 14.41 19.63 -26.54
N LYS A 702 13.31 20.31 -26.93
CA LYS A 702 11.95 19.88 -26.55
C LYS A 702 11.69 18.43 -26.89
N ASN A 703 11.91 18.05 -28.14
CA ASN A 703 11.66 16.69 -28.62
C ASN A 703 12.54 15.66 -27.93
N LEU A 704 13.80 15.99 -27.69
CA LEU A 704 14.74 15.11 -26.98
C LEU A 704 14.37 14.94 -25.51
N SER A 705 14.04 16.02 -24.84
CA SER A 705 13.60 15.99 -23.43
C SER A 705 12.29 15.22 -23.28
N LEU A 706 11.36 15.39 -24.22
CA LEU A 706 10.11 14.62 -24.26
C LEU A 706 10.37 13.13 -24.54
N LYS A 707 11.23 12.82 -25.49
CA LYS A 707 11.63 11.44 -25.77
C LYS A 707 12.31 10.79 -24.55
N ALA A 708 13.21 11.53 -23.88
CA ALA A 708 13.84 11.09 -22.65
C ALA A 708 12.84 10.81 -21.54
N PHE A 709 11.85 11.70 -21.38
CA PHE A 709 10.77 11.52 -20.40
C PHE A 709 10.01 10.20 -20.61
N TYR A 710 9.58 9.90 -21.84
CA TYR A 710 8.88 8.63 -22.12
C TYR A 710 9.76 7.41 -21.92
N VAL A 711 11.04 7.46 -22.32
CA VAL A 711 11.98 6.38 -22.10
C VAL A 711 12.19 6.11 -20.62
N TYR A 712 12.40 7.15 -19.81
CA TYR A 712 12.56 7.00 -18.37
C TYR A 712 11.26 6.49 -17.71
N GLY A 713 10.09 6.89 -18.19
CA GLY A 713 8.81 6.35 -17.74
C GLY A 713 8.68 4.84 -17.99
N ALA A 714 9.05 4.38 -19.18
CA ALA A 714 9.07 2.95 -19.48
C ALA A 714 10.11 2.17 -18.65
N ILE A 715 11.29 2.77 -18.39
CA ILE A 715 12.30 2.16 -17.51
C ILE A 715 11.79 2.07 -16.06
N GLN A 716 11.10 3.09 -15.55
CA GLN A 716 10.51 3.05 -14.22
C GLN A 716 9.49 1.92 -14.08
N SER A 717 8.70 1.68 -15.11
CA SER A 717 7.69 0.62 -15.15
C SER A 717 8.29 -0.78 -15.39
N ARG A 718 9.60 -0.93 -15.51
CA ARG A 718 10.20 -2.25 -15.78
C ARG A 718 9.94 -3.21 -14.63
N GLN A 719 9.35 -4.36 -14.97
CA GLN A 719 9.00 -5.39 -14.01
C GLN A 719 9.09 -6.76 -14.65
N LYS A 720 9.72 -7.69 -13.95
CA LYS A 720 9.71 -9.11 -14.31
C LYS A 720 8.87 -9.86 -13.29
N VAL A 721 7.68 -10.30 -13.70
CA VAL A 721 6.83 -11.20 -12.91
C VAL A 721 7.22 -12.63 -13.22
N LEU A 722 7.33 -13.47 -12.19
CA LEU A 722 7.62 -14.89 -12.36
C LEU A 722 6.38 -15.61 -12.92
N PRO A 723 6.55 -16.56 -13.85
CA PRO A 723 5.40 -17.28 -14.47
C PRO A 723 4.45 -17.89 -13.43
N ALA A 724 5.00 -18.48 -12.36
CA ALA A 724 4.21 -19.09 -11.29
C ALA A 724 3.39 -18.05 -10.47
N ALA A 725 3.80 -16.79 -10.48
CA ALA A 725 3.12 -15.70 -9.77
C ALA A 725 2.10 -14.96 -10.62
N LEU A 726 2.09 -15.17 -11.92
CA LEU A 726 1.27 -14.40 -12.87
C LEU A 726 -0.23 -14.46 -12.54
N GLN A 727 -0.75 -15.65 -12.23
CA GLN A 727 -2.17 -15.81 -11.92
C GLN A 727 -2.57 -15.08 -10.63
N ALA A 728 -1.74 -15.17 -9.59
CA ALA A 728 -1.98 -14.44 -8.35
C ALA A 728 -1.92 -12.92 -8.57
N GLN A 729 -0.98 -12.45 -9.38
CA GLN A 729 -0.87 -11.03 -9.78
C GLN A 729 -2.15 -10.54 -10.46
N LEU A 730 -2.67 -11.29 -11.43
CA LEU A 730 -3.84 -10.88 -12.20
C LEU A 730 -5.16 -10.91 -11.42
N LYS A 731 -5.26 -11.74 -10.37
CA LYS A 731 -6.50 -11.94 -9.60
C LYS A 731 -6.56 -11.18 -8.29
N GLN A 732 -5.42 -10.89 -7.66
CA GLN A 732 -5.35 -10.38 -6.29
C GLN A 732 -4.73 -8.97 -6.18
N ASN A 733 -3.97 -8.55 -7.20
CA ASN A 733 -3.32 -7.25 -7.19
C ASN A 733 -4.21 -6.23 -7.91
N PRO A 734 -4.55 -5.09 -7.30
CA PRO A 734 -5.26 -4.02 -7.99
C PRO A 734 -4.41 -3.40 -9.12
N HIS A 735 -3.09 -3.54 -9.06
CA HIS A 735 -2.21 -3.07 -10.12
C HIS A 735 -2.14 -4.11 -11.24
N PRO A 736 -2.45 -3.74 -12.49
CA PRO A 736 -2.21 -4.59 -13.65
C PRO A 736 -0.71 -4.80 -13.88
N LEU A 737 -0.35 -5.62 -14.87
CA LEU A 737 1.05 -5.77 -15.26
C LEU A 737 1.63 -4.43 -15.72
N GLU A 738 2.87 -4.15 -15.34
CA GLU A 738 3.54 -2.87 -15.62
C GLU A 738 3.65 -2.59 -17.14
N LYS A 739 3.66 -3.61 -17.99
CA LYS A 739 3.55 -3.46 -19.44
C LYS A 739 2.29 -2.66 -19.84
N TYR A 740 1.14 -2.97 -19.23
CA TYR A 740 -0.11 -2.28 -19.54
C TYR A 740 -0.18 -0.91 -18.86
N ARG A 741 0.35 -0.79 -17.64
CA ARG A 741 0.50 0.50 -16.95
C ARG A 741 1.40 1.48 -17.72
N CYS A 742 2.38 0.98 -18.47
CA CYS A 742 3.22 1.78 -19.37
C CYS A 742 2.49 2.08 -20.70
N ASN A 743 2.08 1.04 -21.42
CA ASN A 743 1.61 1.18 -22.79
C ASN A 743 0.23 1.87 -22.89
N CYS A 744 -0.76 1.47 -22.08
CA CYS A 744 -2.13 1.99 -22.20
C CYS A 744 -2.23 3.51 -21.99
N PRO A 745 -1.62 4.12 -20.96
CA PRO A 745 -1.62 5.58 -20.83
C PRO A 745 -0.93 6.29 -21.99
N LEU A 746 0.21 5.77 -22.48
CA LEU A 746 0.95 6.38 -23.59
C LEU A 746 0.13 6.44 -24.88
N THR A 747 -0.70 5.42 -25.15
CA THR A 747 -1.57 5.41 -26.33
C THR A 747 -2.58 6.56 -26.37
N ARG A 748 -2.88 7.18 -25.24
CA ARG A 748 -3.81 8.30 -25.11
C ARG A 748 -3.14 9.67 -25.28
N LEU A 749 -1.81 9.73 -25.25
CA LEU A 749 -1.05 10.97 -25.35
C LEU A 749 -0.76 11.33 -26.81
N LYS A 750 -1.27 12.48 -27.24
CA LYS A 750 -1.08 12.96 -28.63
C LYS A 750 0.38 13.21 -28.94
N LEU A 751 1.12 13.82 -28.02
CA LEU A 751 2.55 14.10 -28.22
C LEU A 751 3.38 12.81 -28.37
N PHE A 752 3.06 11.77 -27.62
CA PHE A 752 3.66 10.45 -27.80
C PHE A 752 3.40 9.89 -29.19
N ARG A 753 2.14 9.88 -29.65
CA ARG A 753 1.77 9.38 -30.98
C ARG A 753 2.49 10.14 -32.09
N GLU A 754 2.55 11.46 -31.99
CA GLU A 754 3.25 12.30 -32.97
C GLU A 754 4.75 12.00 -33.02
N LEU A 755 5.37 11.87 -31.81
CA LEU A 755 6.81 11.62 -31.69
C LEU A 755 7.25 10.26 -32.24
N TYR A 756 6.43 9.22 -32.00
CA TYR A 756 6.71 7.84 -32.43
C TYR A 756 5.92 7.43 -33.68
N LYS A 757 5.19 8.36 -34.32
CA LYS A 757 4.42 8.16 -35.55
C LYS A 757 3.44 6.99 -35.45
N VAL A 758 2.74 6.91 -34.32
CA VAL A 758 1.73 5.87 -34.10
C VAL A 758 0.51 6.12 -34.95
N GLU A 759 0.16 5.17 -35.83
CA GLU A 759 -0.95 5.21 -36.76
C GLU A 759 -2.04 4.18 -36.42
N LYS A 760 -3.21 4.33 -37.02
CA LYS A 760 -4.30 3.35 -36.82
C LYS A 760 -3.90 1.99 -37.38
N GLY A 761 -3.88 1.00 -36.49
CA GLY A 761 -3.46 -0.36 -36.79
C GLY A 761 -2.20 -0.80 -36.04
N ASP A 762 -1.42 0.15 -35.55
CA ASP A 762 -0.26 -0.14 -34.72
C ASP A 762 -0.67 -0.66 -33.34
N GLY A 763 0.21 -1.42 -32.70
CA GLY A 763 -0.04 -1.97 -31.38
C GLY A 763 -0.20 -0.91 -30.28
N MET A 764 0.48 0.23 -30.42
CA MET A 764 0.35 1.39 -29.50
C MET A 764 -0.80 2.35 -29.91
N TRP A 765 -1.72 1.92 -30.76
CA TRP A 765 -2.87 2.74 -31.12
C TRP A 765 -4.10 2.37 -30.28
N TRP A 766 -4.80 3.39 -29.78
CA TRP A 766 -6.14 3.30 -29.18
C TRP A 766 -7.06 4.34 -29.81
N HIS A 767 -8.32 4.02 -30.03
CA HIS A 767 -9.27 4.91 -30.71
C HIS A 767 -9.55 6.22 -29.95
N ASN A 768 -9.34 6.21 -28.63
CA ASN A 768 -9.64 7.33 -27.74
C ASN A 768 -8.34 7.97 -27.19
N THR A 769 -8.25 9.30 -27.26
CA THR A 769 -7.14 10.09 -26.69
C THR A 769 -7.57 10.86 -25.43
N ASP A 770 -8.69 10.48 -24.83
CA ASP A 770 -9.18 11.09 -23.59
C ASP A 770 -8.29 10.64 -22.40
N THR A 771 -7.81 11.61 -21.68
CA THR A 771 -6.99 11.41 -20.46
C THR A 771 -7.81 11.60 -19.18
N ILE A 772 -9.11 11.36 -19.23
CA ILE A 772 -10.12 11.44 -18.16
C ILE A 772 -10.51 12.89 -17.86
N TRP A 773 -9.56 13.71 -17.50
CA TRP A 773 -9.78 15.10 -17.04
C TRP A 773 -9.37 16.17 -18.06
#